data_f98bb7e6bfc386e1fdafbe6e8ffbb6b8
#
_entry.id   f98bb7e6bfc386e1fdafbe6e8ffbb6b8
#
_cell.length_a   1.000
_cell.length_b   1.000
_cell.length_c   1.000
_cell.angle_alpha   90.00
_cell.angle_beta   90.00
_cell.angle_gamma   90.00
#
_symmetry.space_group_name_H-M   'P 1'
#
loop_
_entity.id
_entity.type
_entity.pdbx_description
1 polymer ?
#
loop_
_entity_poly.entity_id
_entity_poly.type
_entity_poly.pdbx_seq_one_letter_code
_entity_poly.pdbx_strand_id
1 'polypeptide(L)'
;MKKRHSTKKALMLSLLSLIVCVSMLVGTTFAWFTDSVTSSGNIIKSGTLDVEMYWAKGTEDPNADATAWTDASTGAIFNNDLWEPGYTEVRHIKISNVGTLALKYQLNIFANGDVSKLADAIDVYFVDPAVQVADRTALNGVEPVGTLTQVLAGMPSNVSGDLNAGDSNVVTLALKMRESAGNEYQGLEIGSDFVIQLLATQDTVESDSFDDQYDANAKFLEVNESAAIVNNDGLLGEEVVLTAKMPYGTMTVTVPAGARLSSDTVSALKLTVKNADPFYRGTLSENQVAYGYEIHVDGISDNLNPWIHPDTNREIYNSSKIKVSLPVGVGRNDLKLYQNALMPNLTWANYDIDTGLVTFERSTFTSNNGINNYTVVYTKLSEAEKQLNEVLENITAGDSVTINSTADNMVSVNNIADALKGSSNIILVGNGTDNTVVTSTGARVEAEELTFSDMTLISQGDTFIVGSGTTMDNVVFDSQSGTYGLRVTGSDSTIKNSEFIGNGSTSLMFENNSDTTTSITTVDGCTFKNGEGWGSKGGVRFENYNGTFNITNSIIDVAGLGLNVGPINSTQRGTFNISDSTVNCSRVHISSVISSTMTNVDFGYIVTYEGVDYSGDMSFEIGGKTNTFTDCEFKSKINFSGANYGNKTIKIEFNNCVFNDGTNAVSITAENVLSYFNFSALIAHDPNTTVIVNGTTVSLS
;
A
#
# COMPACT_ATOMS: atom_id res chain seq x y z
N MET A 1 -78.75 17.08 6.30
CA MET A 1 -77.47 16.61 6.88
C MET A 1 -76.41 16.53 5.77
N LYS A 2 -75.49 17.49 5.69
CA LYS A 2 -74.35 17.43 4.75
C LYS A 2 -73.24 16.56 5.35
N LYS A 3 -72.92 15.40 4.70
CA LYS A 3 -71.77 14.58 5.06
C LYS A 3 -70.48 15.37 4.80
N ARG A 4 -69.71 15.71 5.83
CA ARG A 4 -68.35 16.17 5.74
C ARG A 4 -67.46 15.03 5.23
N HIS A 5 -67.05 15.07 3.99
CA HIS A 5 -66.02 14.18 3.49
C HIS A 5 -64.70 14.55 4.18
N SER A 6 -64.10 13.59 4.86
CA SER A 6 -62.87 13.74 5.61
C SER A 6 -61.72 14.12 4.65
N THR A 7 -61.16 15.32 4.77
CA THR A 7 -60.06 15.87 4.02
C THR A 7 -58.82 14.92 4.03
N LYS A 8 -58.69 14.12 5.10
CA LYS A 8 -57.66 13.09 5.24
C LYS A 8 -57.81 11.94 4.22
N LYS A 9 -59.06 11.53 3.89
CA LYS A 9 -59.31 10.49 2.87
C LYS A 9 -59.01 11.00 1.46
N ALA A 10 -59.34 12.27 1.18
CA ALA A 10 -59.04 12.88 -0.09
C ALA A 10 -57.53 13.07 -0.29
N LEU A 11 -56.77 13.47 0.76
CA LEU A 11 -55.33 13.59 0.74
C LEU A 11 -54.63 12.23 0.56
N MET A 12 -55.10 11.17 1.24
CA MET A 12 -54.58 9.82 1.04
C MET A 12 -54.81 9.28 -0.37
N LEU A 13 -55.98 9.53 -0.94
CA LEU A 13 -56.29 9.14 -2.32
C LEU A 13 -55.45 9.88 -3.35
N SER A 14 -55.18 11.19 -3.14
CA SER A 14 -54.31 11.97 -4.03
C SER A 14 -52.86 11.56 -3.93
N LEU A 15 -52.37 11.20 -2.72
CA LEU A 15 -51.00 10.68 -2.53
C LEU A 15 -50.86 9.29 -3.16
N LEU A 16 -51.85 8.43 -3.02
CA LEU A 16 -51.88 7.11 -3.65
C LEU A 16 -51.88 7.23 -5.19
N SER A 17 -52.68 8.14 -5.72
CA SER A 17 -52.71 8.45 -7.16
C SER A 17 -51.37 8.97 -7.66
N LEU A 18 -50.68 9.83 -6.91
CA LEU A 18 -49.36 10.34 -7.25
C LEU A 18 -48.34 9.21 -7.28
N ILE A 19 -48.34 8.32 -6.29
CA ILE A 19 -47.43 7.15 -6.23
C ILE A 19 -47.67 6.22 -7.41
N VAL A 20 -48.94 5.96 -7.77
CA VAL A 20 -49.28 5.12 -8.95
C VAL A 20 -48.83 5.81 -10.25
N CYS A 21 -49.00 7.11 -10.40
CA CYS A 21 -48.53 7.85 -11.57
C CYS A 21 -47.01 7.84 -11.68
N VAL A 22 -46.27 8.02 -10.56
CA VAL A 22 -44.82 7.94 -10.54
C VAL A 22 -44.34 6.50 -10.84
N SER A 23 -44.97 5.49 -10.29
CA SER A 23 -44.65 4.08 -10.61
C SER A 23 -44.93 3.70 -12.05
N MET A 24 -46.00 4.24 -12.66
CA MET A 24 -46.26 4.07 -14.09
C MET A 24 -45.23 4.80 -14.96
N LEU A 25 -44.78 6.01 -14.54
CA LEU A 25 -43.75 6.77 -15.27
C LEU A 25 -42.41 6.06 -15.22
N VAL A 26 -42.02 5.52 -14.06
CA VAL A 26 -40.80 4.72 -13.90
C VAL A 26 -40.93 3.40 -14.65
N GLY A 27 -42.09 2.75 -14.63
CA GLY A 27 -42.32 1.50 -15.36
C GLY A 27 -42.31 1.67 -16.90
N THR A 28 -42.67 2.83 -17.44
CA THR A 28 -42.65 3.08 -18.89
C THR A 28 -41.28 3.53 -19.38
N THR A 29 -40.38 4.03 -18.50
CA THR A 29 -38.99 4.34 -18.86
C THR A 29 -38.10 3.09 -18.88
N PHE A 30 -38.55 1.96 -18.31
CA PHE A 30 -37.87 0.66 -18.38
C PHE A 30 -38.53 -0.36 -19.30
N ALA A 31 -39.47 0.07 -20.15
CA ALA A 31 -39.97 -0.77 -21.24
C ALA A 31 -38.94 -0.78 -22.37
N TRP A 32 -37.90 -1.62 -22.21
CA TRP A 32 -37.07 -2.08 -23.30
C TRP A 32 -37.97 -2.85 -24.25
N PHE A 33 -38.03 -2.43 -25.50
CA PHE A 33 -38.69 -3.19 -26.56
C PHE A 33 -37.90 -4.46 -26.81
N THR A 34 -38.29 -5.55 -26.17
CA THR A 34 -37.90 -6.88 -26.61
C THR A 34 -38.78 -7.22 -27.83
N ASP A 35 -38.31 -6.84 -28.98
CA ASP A 35 -38.88 -7.33 -30.25
C ASP A 35 -38.10 -8.61 -30.59
N SER A 36 -38.75 -9.77 -30.46
CA SER A 36 -38.17 -11.04 -30.87
C SER A 36 -38.51 -11.31 -32.35
N VAL A 37 -37.71 -10.77 -33.25
CA VAL A 37 -37.77 -11.13 -34.66
C VAL A 37 -36.89 -12.36 -34.88
N THR A 38 -37.53 -13.49 -35.23
CA THR A 38 -36.81 -14.70 -35.64
C THR A 38 -36.39 -14.53 -37.10
N SER A 39 -35.12 -14.24 -37.36
CA SER A 39 -34.53 -14.16 -38.69
C SER A 39 -33.90 -15.51 -39.06
N SER A 40 -34.25 -16.09 -40.18
CA SER A 40 -33.58 -17.22 -40.80
C SER A 40 -32.62 -16.72 -41.88
N GLY A 41 -31.33 -17.05 -41.76
CA GLY A 41 -30.28 -16.62 -42.70
C GLY A 41 -29.23 -15.68 -42.10
N ASN A 42 -29.02 -15.77 -40.80
CA ASN A 42 -28.05 -14.94 -40.07
C ASN A 42 -26.63 -15.22 -40.54
N ILE A 43 -25.94 -14.18 -40.99
CA ILE A 43 -24.49 -14.20 -41.28
C ILE A 43 -23.80 -13.57 -40.08
N ILE A 44 -23.02 -14.36 -39.36
CA ILE A 44 -22.18 -13.86 -38.25
C ILE A 44 -20.84 -13.41 -38.88
N LYS A 45 -20.55 -12.11 -38.81
CA LYS A 45 -19.22 -11.56 -39.13
C LYS A 45 -18.60 -11.03 -37.86
N SER A 46 -17.32 -11.34 -37.60
CA SER A 46 -16.54 -10.68 -36.56
C SER A 46 -16.32 -9.21 -36.94
N GLY A 47 -16.42 -8.33 -35.95
CA GLY A 47 -16.03 -6.93 -36.12
C GLY A 47 -14.49 -6.81 -36.27
N THR A 48 -14.04 -5.67 -36.76
CA THR A 48 -12.63 -5.32 -36.91
C THR A 48 -12.30 -4.16 -35.99
N LEU A 49 -11.23 -4.30 -35.24
CA LEU A 49 -10.59 -3.19 -34.51
C LEU A 49 -9.55 -2.59 -35.46
N ASP A 50 -9.68 -1.33 -35.80
CA ASP A 50 -8.73 -0.62 -36.67
C ASP A 50 -8.70 0.86 -36.29
N VAL A 51 -7.51 1.41 -36.04
CA VAL A 51 -7.31 2.79 -35.61
C VAL A 51 -6.21 3.43 -36.45
N GLU A 52 -6.46 4.64 -36.89
CA GLU A 52 -5.50 5.45 -37.64
C GLU A 52 -5.17 6.74 -36.90
N MET A 53 -3.94 7.20 -37.03
CA MET A 53 -3.44 8.45 -36.46
C MET A 53 -2.93 9.38 -37.55
N TYR A 54 -3.45 10.58 -37.55
CA TYR A 54 -3.05 11.64 -38.50
C TYR A 54 -2.61 12.88 -37.71
N TRP A 55 -1.84 13.74 -38.34
CA TRP A 55 -1.47 15.02 -37.75
C TRP A 55 -1.59 16.18 -38.76
N ALA A 56 -1.83 17.36 -38.20
CA ALA A 56 -1.84 18.63 -38.95
C ALA A 56 -1.09 19.71 -38.17
N LYS A 57 -0.68 20.77 -38.86
CA LYS A 57 -0.01 21.91 -38.22
C LYS A 57 -1.00 22.67 -37.34
N GLY A 58 -0.53 23.21 -36.21
CA GLY A 58 -1.34 24.01 -35.31
C GLY A 58 -1.89 25.32 -35.90
N THR A 59 -1.43 25.71 -37.09
CA THR A 59 -1.96 26.86 -37.84
C THR A 59 -3.20 26.54 -38.68
N GLU A 60 -3.54 25.24 -38.78
CA GLU A 60 -4.72 24.79 -39.54
C GLU A 60 -5.91 24.65 -38.53
N ASP A 61 -7.13 24.82 -39.05
CA ASP A 61 -8.33 24.58 -38.28
C ASP A 61 -8.62 23.07 -38.24
N PRO A 62 -8.48 22.39 -37.10
CA PRO A 62 -8.66 20.94 -37.04
C PRO A 62 -10.09 20.48 -37.33
N ASN A 63 -11.06 21.39 -37.33
CA ASN A 63 -12.46 21.12 -37.61
C ASN A 63 -12.89 21.44 -39.03
N ALA A 64 -11.99 21.98 -39.87
CA ALA A 64 -12.31 22.32 -41.24
C ALA A 64 -12.14 21.11 -42.17
N ASP A 65 -13.08 20.92 -43.10
CA ASP A 65 -13.02 19.86 -44.12
C ASP A 65 -11.77 19.95 -45.01
N ALA A 66 -11.18 21.16 -45.15
CA ALA A 66 -10.01 21.43 -45.95
C ALA A 66 -8.68 21.17 -45.27
N THR A 67 -8.66 20.73 -44.01
CA THR A 67 -7.43 20.49 -43.25
C THR A 67 -6.60 19.38 -43.86
N ALA A 68 -5.33 19.69 -44.13
CA ALA A 68 -4.38 18.74 -44.72
C ALA A 68 -3.84 17.78 -43.67
N TRP A 69 -4.53 16.69 -43.42
CA TRP A 69 -4.11 15.65 -42.54
C TRP A 69 -3.00 14.79 -43.14
N THR A 70 -1.90 14.61 -42.41
CA THR A 70 -0.78 13.74 -42.78
C THR A 70 -0.84 12.48 -41.96
N ASP A 71 -0.70 11.31 -42.57
CA ASP A 71 -0.62 10.04 -41.90
C ASP A 71 0.64 9.98 -41.02
N ALA A 72 0.44 9.77 -39.71
CA ALA A 72 1.52 9.77 -38.74
C ALA A 72 2.48 8.56 -38.87
N SER A 73 2.06 7.51 -39.59
CA SER A 73 2.92 6.36 -39.89
C SER A 73 3.99 6.67 -40.96
N THR A 74 3.80 7.75 -41.72
CA THR A 74 4.66 8.09 -42.85
C THR A 74 5.84 8.99 -42.49
N GLY A 75 5.89 9.57 -41.29
CA GLY A 75 6.97 10.47 -40.90
C GLY A 75 6.78 11.03 -39.47
N ALA A 76 7.78 11.75 -39.03
CA ALA A 76 7.77 12.36 -37.68
C ALA A 76 6.73 13.48 -37.58
N ILE A 77 5.96 13.48 -36.50
CA ILE A 77 4.97 14.52 -36.18
C ILE A 77 5.69 15.84 -35.83
N PHE A 78 6.78 15.77 -35.07
CA PHE A 78 7.66 16.90 -34.80
C PHE A 78 8.99 16.67 -35.49
N ASN A 79 9.36 17.59 -36.37
CA ASN A 79 10.62 17.58 -37.11
C ASN A 79 11.04 19.02 -37.37
N ASN A 80 11.70 19.64 -36.40
CA ASN A 80 12.19 21.00 -36.52
C ASN A 80 13.61 21.12 -35.97
N ASP A 81 14.52 21.63 -36.76
CA ASP A 81 15.97 21.65 -36.49
C ASP A 81 16.44 22.85 -35.64
N LEU A 82 15.58 23.84 -35.42
CA LEU A 82 15.98 25.11 -34.81
C LEU A 82 15.06 25.48 -33.62
N TRP A 83 15.41 25.01 -32.45
CA TRP A 83 14.75 25.39 -31.21
C TRP A 83 15.53 26.51 -30.53
N GLU A 84 14.83 27.60 -30.21
CA GLU A 84 15.34 28.71 -29.41
C GLU A 84 14.44 29.01 -28.22
N PRO A 85 14.92 29.66 -27.15
CA PRO A 85 14.10 30.01 -26.00
C PRO A 85 12.81 30.75 -26.40
N GLY A 86 11.66 30.20 -25.97
CA GLY A 86 10.32 30.67 -26.32
C GLY A 86 9.75 30.08 -27.62
N TYR A 87 10.52 29.31 -28.39
CA TYR A 87 9.98 28.62 -29.57
C TYR A 87 8.87 27.66 -29.17
N THR A 88 7.80 27.66 -29.94
CA THR A 88 6.61 26.82 -29.67
C THR A 88 6.19 26.13 -30.96
N GLU A 89 6.00 24.83 -30.90
CA GLU A 89 5.50 24.03 -31.99
C GLU A 89 4.22 23.32 -31.60
N VAL A 90 3.18 23.46 -32.41
CA VAL A 90 1.85 22.92 -32.16
C VAL A 90 1.48 21.94 -33.25
N ARG A 91 0.90 20.81 -32.84
CA ARG A 91 0.35 19.78 -33.73
C ARG A 91 -1.04 19.39 -33.28
N HIS A 92 -1.96 19.32 -34.24
CA HIS A 92 -3.22 18.64 -34.09
C HIS A 92 -3.01 17.17 -34.42
N ILE A 93 -3.41 16.26 -33.53
CA ILE A 93 -3.33 14.82 -33.70
C ILE A 93 -4.76 14.29 -33.78
N LYS A 94 -5.13 13.76 -34.92
CA LYS A 94 -6.45 13.16 -35.16
C LYS A 94 -6.34 11.65 -35.00
N ILE A 95 -7.17 11.10 -34.17
CA ILE A 95 -7.31 9.68 -33.92
C ILE A 95 -8.64 9.25 -34.50
N SER A 96 -8.64 8.28 -35.40
CA SER A 96 -9.84 7.83 -36.11
C SER A 96 -10.04 6.35 -35.96
N ASN A 97 -11.23 5.95 -35.53
CA ASN A 97 -11.66 4.55 -35.55
C ASN A 97 -12.19 4.20 -36.95
N VAL A 98 -11.40 3.53 -37.76
CA VAL A 98 -11.78 3.04 -39.08
C VAL A 98 -12.26 1.59 -39.07
N GLY A 99 -12.31 0.98 -37.89
CA GLY A 99 -12.86 -0.33 -37.66
C GLY A 99 -14.39 -0.34 -37.54
N THR A 100 -14.93 -1.50 -37.18
CA THR A 100 -16.37 -1.71 -37.03
C THR A 100 -16.77 -1.94 -35.57
N LEU A 101 -15.82 -1.94 -34.65
CA LEU A 101 -16.03 -2.07 -33.19
C LEU A 101 -15.72 -0.74 -32.52
N ALA A 102 -16.43 -0.42 -31.45
CA ALA A 102 -16.06 0.67 -30.55
C ALA A 102 -14.71 0.39 -29.90
N LEU A 103 -13.91 1.43 -29.67
CA LEU A 103 -12.57 1.29 -29.11
C LEU A 103 -12.28 2.36 -28.05
N LYS A 104 -11.42 1.97 -27.11
CA LYS A 104 -10.69 2.88 -26.22
C LYS A 104 -9.30 3.09 -26.78
N TYR A 105 -8.83 4.33 -26.70
CA TYR A 105 -7.47 4.64 -27.13
C TYR A 105 -6.69 5.37 -26.02
N GLN A 106 -5.38 5.25 -26.08
CA GLN A 106 -4.44 6.01 -25.27
C GLN A 106 -3.28 6.48 -26.15
N LEU A 107 -2.95 7.75 -26.02
CA LEU A 107 -1.78 8.34 -26.68
C LEU A 107 -0.61 8.34 -25.71
N ASN A 108 0.44 7.62 -26.02
CA ASN A 108 1.67 7.55 -25.22
C ASN A 108 2.78 8.37 -25.89
N ILE A 109 3.54 9.09 -25.06
CA ILE A 109 4.72 9.83 -25.48
C ILE A 109 5.88 9.30 -24.66
N PHE A 110 6.93 8.78 -25.28
CA PHE A 110 8.07 8.21 -24.60
C PHE A 110 9.37 8.30 -25.41
N ALA A 111 10.50 8.03 -24.77
CA ALA A 111 11.81 7.96 -25.42
C ALA A 111 12.31 6.51 -25.50
N ASN A 112 12.99 6.18 -26.61
CA ASN A 112 13.64 4.90 -26.86
C ASN A 112 15.14 4.94 -26.53
N GLY A 113 15.56 5.59 -25.49
CA GLY A 113 16.96 5.73 -25.12
C GLY A 113 17.19 6.82 -24.10
N ASP A 114 18.43 7.21 -23.92
CA ASP A 114 18.75 8.30 -23.01
C ASP A 114 18.13 9.61 -23.47
N VAL A 115 17.35 10.22 -22.59
CA VAL A 115 16.70 11.49 -22.86
C VAL A 115 17.75 12.60 -22.85
N SER A 116 17.86 13.32 -23.95
CA SER A 116 18.74 14.49 -24.02
C SER A 116 18.35 15.54 -22.98
N LYS A 117 19.32 16.14 -22.32
CA LYS A 117 19.11 17.25 -21.36
C LYS A 117 18.27 18.40 -21.96
N LEU A 118 18.20 18.53 -23.28
CA LEU A 118 17.34 19.50 -23.95
C LEU A 118 15.86 19.33 -23.56
N ALA A 119 15.42 18.11 -23.30
CA ALA A 119 14.05 17.81 -22.89
C ALA A 119 13.66 18.46 -21.54
N ASP A 120 14.63 18.75 -20.67
CA ASP A 120 14.39 19.47 -19.41
C ASP A 120 13.95 20.93 -19.63
N ALA A 121 14.29 21.50 -20.77
CA ALA A 121 13.97 22.88 -21.13
C ALA A 121 12.67 23.01 -21.97
N ILE A 122 12.03 21.90 -22.29
CA ILE A 122 10.81 21.88 -23.14
C ILE A 122 9.61 21.50 -22.28
N ASP A 123 8.63 22.38 -22.22
CA ASP A 123 7.36 22.15 -21.57
C ASP A 123 6.33 21.57 -22.56
N VAL A 124 5.53 20.62 -22.09
CA VAL A 124 4.50 19.90 -22.86
C VAL A 124 3.12 20.40 -22.44
N TYR A 125 2.28 20.69 -23.43
CA TYR A 125 0.91 21.17 -23.23
C TYR A 125 -0.08 20.32 -24.04
N PHE A 126 -1.21 19.99 -23.45
CA PHE A 126 -2.40 19.55 -24.17
C PHE A 126 -3.41 20.69 -24.16
N VAL A 127 -3.85 21.09 -25.32
CA VAL A 127 -4.72 22.25 -25.50
C VAL A 127 -6.02 21.81 -26.15
N ASP A 128 -7.13 22.45 -25.77
CA ASP A 128 -8.42 22.24 -26.42
C ASP A 128 -8.29 22.52 -27.93
N PRO A 129 -8.63 21.57 -28.81
CA PRO A 129 -8.55 21.76 -30.27
C PRO A 129 -9.45 22.86 -30.80
N ALA A 130 -10.46 23.31 -30.05
CA ALA A 130 -11.27 24.48 -30.40
C ALA A 130 -10.49 25.80 -30.29
N VAL A 131 -9.36 25.80 -29.55
CA VAL A 131 -8.48 26.96 -29.43
C VAL A 131 -7.44 26.85 -30.55
N GLN A 132 -7.52 27.70 -31.55
CA GLN A 132 -6.46 27.81 -32.57
C GLN A 132 -5.19 28.36 -31.95
N VAL A 133 -4.22 27.48 -31.73
CA VAL A 133 -2.92 27.79 -31.12
C VAL A 133 -1.92 27.95 -32.25
N ALA A 134 -1.73 29.16 -32.75
CA ALA A 134 -0.78 29.43 -33.80
C ALA A 134 0.64 29.73 -33.29
N ASP A 135 0.78 30.20 -32.05
CA ASP A 135 2.05 30.62 -31.50
C ASP A 135 2.07 30.51 -29.94
N ARG A 136 3.22 30.86 -29.34
CA ARG A 136 3.46 30.82 -27.90
C ARG A 136 2.47 31.64 -27.04
N THR A 137 1.83 32.68 -27.64
CA THR A 137 0.95 33.58 -26.87
C THR A 137 -0.38 32.91 -26.54
N ALA A 138 -0.78 31.93 -27.31
CA ALA A 138 -1.99 31.15 -27.09
C ALA A 138 -1.84 30.15 -25.92
N LEU A 139 -0.61 29.90 -25.45
CA LEU A 139 -0.33 29.11 -24.25
C LEU A 139 -0.31 29.95 -22.96
N ASN A 140 -0.50 31.29 -23.07
CA ASN A 140 -0.53 32.15 -21.88
C ASN A 140 -1.74 31.80 -21.00
N GLY A 141 -1.45 31.39 -19.76
CA GLY A 141 -2.47 30.94 -18.80
C GLY A 141 -2.88 29.49 -18.96
N VAL A 142 -2.21 28.72 -19.80
CA VAL A 142 -2.31 27.26 -19.87
C VAL A 142 -1.13 26.69 -19.09
N GLU A 143 -1.41 25.83 -18.12
CA GLU A 143 -0.37 25.14 -17.37
C GLU A 143 0.18 23.97 -18.20
N PRO A 144 1.51 23.77 -18.22
CA PRO A 144 2.10 22.58 -18.84
C PRO A 144 1.75 21.33 -18.05
N VAL A 145 1.59 20.22 -18.73
CA VAL A 145 1.44 18.91 -18.06
C VAL A 145 2.74 18.46 -17.41
N GLY A 146 3.87 19.00 -17.82
CA GLY A 146 5.20 18.74 -17.30
C GLY A 146 6.29 19.10 -18.28
N THR A 147 7.55 18.84 -17.93
CA THR A 147 8.64 18.92 -18.89
C THR A 147 8.63 17.72 -19.83
N LEU A 148 9.24 17.86 -20.99
CA LEU A 148 9.37 16.75 -21.92
C LEU A 148 10.13 15.56 -21.30
N THR A 149 11.13 15.80 -20.46
CA THR A 149 11.79 14.75 -19.66
C THR A 149 10.81 13.98 -18.80
N GLN A 150 9.93 14.67 -18.07
CA GLN A 150 8.93 14.03 -17.21
C GLN A 150 7.92 13.23 -18.04
N VAL A 151 7.45 13.77 -19.15
CA VAL A 151 6.52 13.07 -20.04
C VAL A 151 7.16 11.85 -20.67
N LEU A 152 8.43 11.95 -21.10
CA LEU A 152 9.19 10.84 -21.69
C LEU A 152 9.55 9.75 -20.65
N ALA A 153 9.66 10.11 -19.39
CA ALA A 153 9.87 9.18 -18.27
C ALA A 153 8.59 8.40 -17.88
N GLY A 154 7.48 8.63 -18.57
CA GLY A 154 6.23 7.90 -18.36
C GLY A 154 5.19 8.64 -17.54
N MET A 155 5.32 9.97 -17.41
CA MET A 155 4.21 10.78 -16.90
C MET A 155 3.00 10.53 -17.82
N PRO A 156 1.83 10.11 -17.31
CA PRO A 156 0.70 9.83 -18.15
C PRO A 156 0.37 11.07 -18.97
N SER A 157 0.30 10.93 -20.28
CA SER A 157 -0.19 12.03 -21.15
C SER A 157 -1.64 12.38 -20.85
N ASN A 158 -2.33 11.54 -20.06
CA ASN A 158 -3.78 11.61 -19.76
C ASN A 158 -4.66 11.75 -21.01
N VAL A 159 -4.09 11.53 -22.19
CA VAL A 159 -4.81 11.58 -23.43
C VAL A 159 -5.32 10.19 -23.76
N SER A 160 -6.52 9.92 -23.31
CA SER A 160 -7.27 8.71 -23.61
C SER A 160 -8.71 9.07 -23.92
N GLY A 161 -9.41 8.20 -24.61
CA GLY A 161 -10.81 8.41 -24.96
C GLY A 161 -11.41 7.16 -25.58
N ASP A 162 -12.72 7.25 -25.81
CA ASP A 162 -13.52 6.21 -26.44
C ASP A 162 -13.98 6.71 -27.82
N LEU A 163 -14.01 5.82 -28.81
CA LEU A 163 -14.47 6.12 -30.17
C LEU A 163 -15.39 5.00 -30.63
N ASN A 164 -16.63 5.36 -31.02
CA ASN A 164 -17.47 4.44 -31.77
C ASN A 164 -16.93 4.17 -33.16
N ALA A 165 -17.42 3.15 -33.81
CA ALA A 165 -17.05 2.83 -35.18
C ALA A 165 -17.31 4.04 -36.13
N GLY A 166 -16.30 4.48 -36.84
CA GLY A 166 -16.35 5.63 -37.74
C GLY A 166 -16.14 7.01 -37.07
N ASP A 167 -16.04 7.09 -35.75
CA ASP A 167 -15.79 8.35 -35.06
C ASP A 167 -14.30 8.73 -35.06
N SER A 168 -14.02 10.00 -34.81
CA SER A 168 -12.66 10.51 -34.63
C SER A 168 -12.61 11.56 -33.53
N ASN A 169 -11.45 11.66 -32.88
CA ASN A 169 -11.14 12.71 -31.91
C ASN A 169 -9.86 13.44 -32.29
N VAL A 170 -9.77 14.73 -31.95
CA VAL A 170 -8.59 15.54 -32.17
C VAL A 170 -7.99 15.99 -30.85
N VAL A 171 -6.71 15.78 -30.71
CA VAL A 171 -5.90 16.22 -29.55
C VAL A 171 -4.89 17.26 -30.04
N THR A 172 -4.79 18.37 -29.39
CA THR A 172 -3.79 19.40 -29.73
C THR A 172 -2.63 19.32 -28.73
N LEU A 173 -1.46 18.96 -29.24
CA LEU A 173 -0.20 18.85 -28.48
C LEU A 173 0.70 20.03 -28.84
N ALA A 174 1.18 20.77 -27.84
CA ALA A 174 2.17 21.81 -28.01
C ALA A 174 3.42 21.52 -27.19
N LEU A 175 4.57 21.78 -27.80
CA LEU A 175 5.88 21.76 -27.18
C LEU A 175 6.43 23.19 -27.17
N LYS A 176 6.87 23.69 -26.01
CA LYS A 176 7.42 25.04 -25.85
C LYS A 176 8.77 24.99 -25.15
N MET A 177 9.80 25.51 -25.78
CA MET A 177 11.07 25.73 -25.10
C MET A 177 10.94 26.91 -24.13
N ARG A 178 11.33 26.71 -22.88
CA ARG A 178 11.26 27.75 -21.86
C ARG A 178 12.04 28.98 -22.23
N GLU A 179 11.50 30.17 -21.99
CA GLU A 179 12.17 31.45 -22.26
C GLU A 179 13.41 31.63 -21.37
N SER A 180 13.45 30.94 -20.22
CA SER A 180 14.59 30.94 -19.31
C SER A 180 15.71 29.95 -19.65
N ALA A 181 15.55 29.17 -20.73
CA ALA A 181 16.57 28.20 -21.16
C ALA A 181 17.88 28.92 -21.54
N GLY A 182 18.98 28.53 -20.93
CA GLY A 182 20.28 29.14 -21.12
C GLY A 182 21.15 28.44 -22.19
N ASN A 183 22.42 28.87 -22.26
CA ASN A 183 23.38 28.34 -23.24
C ASN A 183 23.75 26.86 -23.00
N GLU A 184 23.42 26.31 -21.85
CA GLU A 184 23.66 24.90 -21.49
C GLU A 184 22.88 23.89 -22.33
N TYR A 185 21.90 24.37 -23.07
CA TYR A 185 21.08 23.55 -23.99
C TYR A 185 21.51 23.73 -25.46
N GLN A 186 22.47 24.58 -25.74
CA GLN A 186 22.93 24.89 -27.10
C GLN A 186 23.63 23.68 -27.71
N GLY A 187 23.25 23.32 -28.92
CA GLY A 187 23.84 22.21 -29.70
C GLY A 187 23.41 20.83 -29.21
N LEU A 188 22.43 20.74 -28.31
CA LEU A 188 21.80 19.49 -27.92
C LEU A 188 20.69 19.14 -28.89
N GLU A 189 20.44 17.85 -29.06
CA GLU A 189 19.43 17.28 -29.95
C GLU A 189 18.56 16.29 -29.17
N ILE A 190 17.28 16.27 -29.43
CA ILE A 190 16.37 15.17 -29.08
C ILE A 190 16.13 14.42 -30.38
N GLY A 191 16.82 13.29 -30.55
CA GLY A 191 16.83 12.56 -31.82
C GLY A 191 15.58 11.72 -32.08
N SER A 192 15.74 10.69 -32.93
CA SER A 192 14.68 9.74 -33.30
C SER A 192 14.07 8.91 -32.19
N ASP A 193 14.61 9.05 -30.97
CA ASP A 193 14.17 8.33 -29.78
C ASP A 193 12.88 8.91 -29.16
N PHE A 194 12.45 10.10 -29.60
CA PHE A 194 11.17 10.67 -29.23
C PHE A 194 10.03 10.02 -30.02
N VAL A 195 9.16 9.31 -29.35
CA VAL A 195 8.09 8.52 -29.95
C VAL A 195 6.73 8.94 -29.43
N ILE A 196 5.79 9.14 -30.35
CA ILE A 196 4.36 9.28 -30.06
C ILE A 196 3.67 8.01 -30.56
N GLN A 197 3.05 7.26 -29.67
CA GLN A 197 2.42 5.99 -29.94
C GLN A 197 0.92 6.04 -29.61
N LEU A 198 0.09 5.61 -30.52
CA LEU A 198 -1.32 5.38 -30.28
C LEU A 198 -1.55 3.90 -29.95
N LEU A 199 -2.15 3.63 -28.82
CA LEU A 199 -2.66 2.32 -28.44
C LEU A 199 -4.18 2.33 -28.50
N ALA A 200 -4.77 1.27 -29.02
CA ALA A 200 -6.20 1.10 -29.02
C ALA A 200 -6.58 -0.33 -28.60
N THR A 201 -7.67 -0.44 -27.89
CA THR A 201 -8.31 -1.71 -27.52
C THR A 201 -9.80 -1.60 -27.78
N GLN A 202 -10.47 -2.74 -27.91
CA GLN A 202 -11.92 -2.75 -27.98
C GLN A 202 -12.50 -2.08 -26.73
N ASP A 203 -13.51 -1.24 -26.88
CA ASP A 203 -14.24 -0.71 -25.72
C ASP A 203 -15.03 -1.85 -25.07
N THR A 204 -14.79 -2.02 -23.77
CA THR A 204 -15.40 -3.09 -22.97
C THR A 204 -16.73 -2.68 -22.33
N VAL A 205 -17.07 -1.40 -22.41
CA VAL A 205 -18.33 -0.84 -21.88
C VAL A 205 -19.08 -0.22 -23.04
N GLU A 206 -19.74 -1.04 -23.82
CA GLU A 206 -20.66 -0.58 -24.85
C GLU A 206 -22.04 -0.39 -24.21
N SER A 207 -22.59 0.81 -24.33
CA SER A 207 -23.94 1.13 -23.79
C SER A 207 -25.07 0.45 -24.56
N ASP A 208 -24.77 -0.33 -25.57
CA ASP A 208 -25.70 -1.06 -26.43
C ASP A 208 -25.58 -2.59 -26.34
N SER A 209 -24.72 -3.13 -25.47
CA SER A 209 -24.61 -4.57 -25.20
C SER A 209 -25.53 -5.03 -24.06
N PHE A 210 -25.93 -6.31 -24.09
CA PHE A 210 -26.95 -6.88 -23.20
C PHE A 210 -26.59 -6.87 -21.72
N ASP A 211 -25.33 -6.70 -21.35
CA ASP A 211 -24.84 -6.78 -19.96
C ASP A 211 -23.71 -5.79 -19.63
N ASP A 212 -23.43 -4.80 -20.49
CA ASP A 212 -22.37 -3.80 -20.33
C ASP A 212 -20.98 -4.39 -19.95
N GLN A 213 -20.78 -5.69 -20.14
CA GLN A 213 -19.58 -6.42 -19.78
C GLN A 213 -18.99 -7.16 -20.99
N TYR A 214 -18.50 -6.43 -21.93
CA TYR A 214 -17.70 -7.03 -23.00
C TYR A 214 -16.24 -7.08 -22.55
N ASP A 215 -15.68 -8.28 -22.48
CA ASP A 215 -14.28 -8.64 -22.22
C ASP A 215 -13.40 -7.58 -21.49
N ALA A 216 -13.58 -7.46 -20.18
CA ALA A 216 -12.75 -6.60 -19.31
C ALA A 216 -11.23 -6.92 -19.38
N ASN A 217 -10.83 -7.95 -20.16
CA ASN A 217 -9.48 -8.46 -20.29
C ASN A 217 -8.98 -8.41 -21.75
N ALA A 218 -9.50 -7.52 -22.60
CA ALA A 218 -9.06 -7.40 -23.98
C ALA A 218 -7.53 -7.24 -24.08
N LYS A 219 -6.87 -8.20 -24.72
CA LYS A 219 -5.41 -8.28 -24.87
C LYS A 219 -4.99 -7.52 -26.10
N PHE A 220 -4.19 -6.48 -25.97
CA PHE A 220 -3.92 -5.56 -27.08
C PHE A 220 -2.44 -5.35 -27.41
N LEU A 221 -1.53 -6.19 -26.97
CA LEU A 221 -0.12 -6.02 -27.35
C LEU A 221 0.59 -7.36 -27.56
N GLU A 222 1.06 -7.59 -28.77
CA GLU A 222 2.12 -8.54 -29.06
C GLU A 222 3.26 -7.81 -29.77
N VAL A 223 4.46 -7.85 -29.19
CA VAL A 223 5.68 -7.30 -29.79
C VAL A 223 6.61 -8.45 -30.13
N ASN A 224 7.08 -8.47 -31.35
CA ASN A 224 8.06 -9.44 -31.85
C ASN A 224 9.30 -8.70 -32.33
N GLU A 225 10.45 -8.99 -31.72
CA GLU A 225 11.74 -8.42 -32.07
C GLU A 225 12.75 -9.54 -32.36
N SER A 226 13.64 -9.34 -33.32
CA SER A 226 14.63 -10.34 -33.69
C SER A 226 16.00 -9.69 -33.89
N ALA A 227 17.03 -10.31 -33.33
CA ALA A 227 18.42 -9.91 -33.54
C ALA A 227 19.24 -11.06 -34.13
N ALA A 228 19.98 -10.79 -35.20
CA ALA A 228 20.96 -11.72 -35.73
C ALA A 228 22.08 -11.96 -34.72
N ILE A 229 22.58 -13.17 -34.66
CA ILE A 229 23.57 -13.58 -33.67
C ILE A 229 24.79 -14.22 -34.29
N VAL A 230 25.90 -14.19 -33.57
CA VAL A 230 27.08 -15.02 -33.83
C VAL A 230 26.92 -16.31 -33.01
N ASN A 231 26.79 -17.42 -33.67
CA ASN A 231 26.69 -18.76 -33.07
C ASN A 231 28.04 -19.47 -33.17
N ASN A 232 28.63 -19.74 -31.98
CA ASN A 232 29.89 -20.44 -31.85
C ASN A 232 29.62 -21.86 -31.29
N ASP A 233 29.35 -22.81 -32.15
CA ASP A 233 29.12 -24.23 -31.81
C ASP A 233 28.03 -24.41 -30.72
N GLY A 234 26.90 -23.76 -30.89
CA GLY A 234 25.76 -23.85 -29.96
C GLY A 234 25.85 -22.91 -28.76
N LEU A 235 26.83 -22.01 -28.76
CA LEU A 235 26.97 -20.93 -27.77
C LEU A 235 26.85 -19.55 -28.45
N LEU A 236 26.23 -18.61 -27.75
CA LEU A 236 26.15 -17.21 -28.20
C LEU A 236 27.55 -16.58 -28.18
N GLY A 237 28.02 -16.08 -29.32
CA GLY A 237 29.40 -15.59 -29.47
C GLY A 237 29.65 -14.23 -28.83
N GLU A 238 28.63 -13.38 -28.76
CA GLU A 238 28.68 -12.04 -28.16
C GLU A 238 27.39 -11.71 -27.44
N GLU A 239 27.40 -10.69 -26.58
CA GLU A 239 26.21 -10.24 -25.89
C GLU A 239 25.17 -9.67 -26.87
N VAL A 240 23.91 -9.99 -26.67
CA VAL A 240 22.79 -9.51 -27.50
C VAL A 240 21.77 -8.83 -26.62
N VAL A 241 21.36 -7.62 -26.99
CA VAL A 241 20.28 -6.89 -26.35
C VAL A 241 19.07 -6.88 -27.29
N LEU A 242 17.98 -7.44 -26.82
CA LEU A 242 16.66 -7.38 -27.46
C LEU A 242 15.81 -6.36 -26.75
N THR A 243 15.05 -5.57 -27.51
CA THR A 243 14.19 -4.52 -26.94
C THR A 243 12.76 -4.69 -27.39
N ALA A 244 11.80 -4.42 -26.48
CA ALA A 244 10.37 -4.42 -26.80
C ALA A 244 9.71 -3.15 -26.27
N LYS A 245 8.96 -2.47 -27.13
CA LYS A 245 8.19 -1.29 -26.73
C LYS A 245 6.96 -1.74 -25.94
N MET A 246 6.76 -1.16 -24.77
CA MET A 246 5.68 -1.51 -23.86
C MET A 246 4.97 -0.23 -23.38
N PRO A 247 3.77 -0.32 -22.79
CA PRO A 247 2.99 0.85 -22.37
C PRO A 247 3.72 1.81 -21.39
N TYR A 248 4.66 1.28 -20.60
CA TYR A 248 5.39 2.06 -19.59
C TYR A 248 6.87 2.27 -19.92
N GLY A 249 7.28 2.07 -21.16
CA GLY A 249 8.66 2.27 -21.62
C GLY A 249 9.20 1.11 -22.45
N THR A 250 10.50 1.07 -22.61
CA THR A 250 11.17 0.01 -23.38
C THR A 250 11.65 -1.10 -22.46
N MET A 251 11.14 -2.30 -22.68
CA MET A 251 11.69 -3.51 -22.07
C MET A 251 13.02 -3.87 -22.74
N THR A 252 14.00 -4.27 -21.95
CA THR A 252 15.26 -4.82 -22.46
C THR A 252 15.50 -6.22 -21.94
N VAL A 253 15.97 -7.09 -22.83
CA VAL A 253 16.41 -8.45 -22.51
C VAL A 253 17.85 -8.60 -22.99
N THR A 254 18.76 -8.67 -22.04
CA THR A 254 20.19 -8.85 -22.33
C THR A 254 20.58 -10.29 -22.18
N VAL A 255 20.97 -10.92 -23.28
CA VAL A 255 21.45 -12.28 -23.34
C VAL A 255 22.99 -12.26 -23.40
N PRO A 256 23.71 -12.70 -22.37
CA PRO A 256 25.16 -12.61 -22.32
C PRO A 256 25.85 -13.56 -23.29
N ALA A 257 27.04 -13.20 -23.72
CA ALA A 257 27.92 -14.09 -24.47
C ALA A 257 28.13 -15.41 -23.70
N GLY A 258 28.24 -16.52 -24.42
CA GLY A 258 28.35 -17.85 -23.87
C GLY A 258 27.02 -18.48 -23.42
N ALA A 259 25.89 -17.80 -23.58
CA ALA A 259 24.58 -18.39 -23.39
C ALA A 259 24.37 -19.56 -24.37
N ARG A 260 23.81 -20.68 -23.87
CA ARG A 260 23.59 -21.87 -24.68
C ARG A 260 22.39 -21.65 -25.62
N LEU A 261 22.59 -21.87 -26.88
CA LEU A 261 21.56 -21.82 -27.92
C LEU A 261 20.78 -23.14 -28.00
N SER A 262 19.56 -23.06 -28.56
CA SER A 262 18.71 -24.24 -28.73
C SER A 262 19.26 -25.26 -29.75
N SER A 263 20.09 -24.79 -30.70
CA SER A 263 20.86 -25.58 -31.62
C SER A 263 22.03 -24.82 -32.22
N ASP A 264 22.95 -25.51 -32.84
CA ASP A 264 24.12 -24.98 -33.58
C ASP A 264 23.71 -24.28 -34.89
N THR A 265 22.47 -24.34 -35.29
CA THR A 265 21.95 -23.71 -36.51
C THR A 265 21.20 -22.43 -36.23
N VAL A 266 21.05 -22.01 -34.97
CA VAL A 266 20.37 -20.75 -34.62
C VAL A 266 21.17 -19.58 -35.14
N SER A 267 20.53 -18.74 -35.93
CA SER A 267 21.14 -17.53 -36.54
C SER A 267 20.56 -16.23 -36.02
N ALA A 268 19.49 -16.29 -35.22
CA ALA A 268 18.88 -15.15 -34.57
C ALA A 268 18.20 -15.55 -33.26
N LEU A 269 18.17 -14.63 -32.30
CA LEU A 269 17.28 -14.68 -31.14
C LEU A 269 16.01 -13.90 -31.47
N LYS A 270 14.87 -14.42 -30.97
CA LYS A 270 13.59 -13.72 -31.14
C LYS A 270 12.95 -13.50 -29.77
N LEU A 271 12.68 -12.25 -29.43
CA LEU A 271 11.88 -11.84 -28.28
C LEU A 271 10.41 -11.71 -28.70
N THR A 272 9.53 -12.35 -27.97
CA THR A 272 8.08 -12.15 -28.07
C THR A 272 7.54 -11.73 -26.72
N VAL A 273 6.86 -10.61 -26.66
CA VAL A 273 6.18 -10.10 -25.47
C VAL A 273 4.72 -9.85 -25.81
N LYS A 274 3.82 -10.38 -25.00
CA LYS A 274 2.38 -10.11 -25.15
C LYS A 274 1.73 -9.97 -23.78
N ASN A 275 0.63 -9.23 -23.72
CA ASN A 275 -0.21 -9.22 -22.54
C ASN A 275 -0.79 -10.61 -22.27
N ALA A 276 -0.87 -10.95 -21.00
CA ALA A 276 -1.46 -12.19 -20.53
C ALA A 276 -2.42 -11.89 -19.37
N ASP A 277 -3.36 -12.79 -19.15
CA ASP A 277 -4.18 -12.69 -17.94
C ASP A 277 -3.28 -12.76 -16.71
N PRO A 278 -3.50 -11.89 -15.71
CA PRO A 278 -2.75 -11.96 -14.48
C PRO A 278 -2.92 -13.33 -13.84
N PHE A 279 -1.83 -14.05 -13.69
CA PHE A 279 -1.84 -15.36 -13.05
C PHE A 279 -1.39 -15.23 -11.60
N TYR A 280 -2.37 -14.97 -10.71
CA TYR A 280 -2.19 -14.68 -9.30
C TYR A 280 -3.10 -15.57 -8.45
N ARG A 281 -2.57 -16.14 -7.37
CA ARG A 281 -3.31 -17.06 -6.48
C ARG A 281 -3.93 -16.38 -5.24
N GLY A 282 -3.89 -15.09 -5.16
CA GLY A 282 -4.50 -14.31 -4.09
C GLY A 282 -5.82 -13.68 -4.52
N THR A 283 -6.54 -13.10 -3.57
CA THR A 283 -7.61 -12.13 -3.85
C THR A 283 -6.97 -10.76 -3.85
N LEU A 284 -7.19 -9.99 -4.92
CA LEU A 284 -6.74 -8.60 -4.96
C LEU A 284 -7.62 -7.78 -4.02
N SER A 285 -7.03 -6.92 -3.23
CA SER A 285 -7.78 -5.90 -2.51
C SER A 285 -8.27 -4.82 -3.49
N GLU A 286 -9.25 -4.04 -3.08
CA GLU A 286 -9.94 -3.04 -3.91
C GLU A 286 -8.97 -2.00 -4.53
N ASN A 287 -7.86 -1.72 -3.83
CA ASN A 287 -6.82 -0.79 -4.29
C ASN A 287 -5.67 -1.47 -5.03
N GLN A 288 -5.70 -2.78 -5.22
CA GLN A 288 -4.64 -3.48 -5.94
C GLN A 288 -4.98 -3.66 -7.40
N VAL A 289 -3.97 -3.47 -8.22
CA VAL A 289 -4.03 -3.69 -9.67
C VAL A 289 -3.06 -4.81 -10.02
N ALA A 290 -3.52 -5.74 -10.86
CA ALA A 290 -2.68 -6.79 -11.40
C ALA A 290 -2.74 -6.77 -12.92
N TYR A 291 -1.59 -6.93 -13.57
CA TYR A 291 -1.52 -7.17 -15.01
C TYR A 291 -0.40 -8.15 -15.31
N GLY A 292 -0.57 -8.92 -16.38
CA GLY A 292 0.33 -10.01 -16.75
C GLY A 292 1.02 -9.80 -18.09
N TYR A 293 2.22 -10.34 -18.19
CA TYR A 293 2.98 -10.42 -19.42
C TYR A 293 3.44 -11.85 -19.67
N GLU A 294 3.34 -12.29 -20.91
CA GLU A 294 4.00 -13.50 -21.38
C GLU A 294 5.25 -13.08 -22.17
N ILE A 295 6.42 -13.56 -21.72
CA ILE A 295 7.71 -13.18 -22.28
C ILE A 295 8.42 -14.43 -22.76
N HIS A 296 8.78 -14.48 -24.04
CA HIS A 296 9.52 -15.58 -24.66
C HIS A 296 10.77 -15.08 -25.35
N VAL A 297 11.86 -15.85 -25.25
CA VAL A 297 13.07 -15.64 -26.04
C VAL A 297 13.38 -16.95 -26.75
N ASP A 298 13.05 -17.01 -28.04
CA ASP A 298 13.35 -18.15 -28.89
C ASP A 298 14.82 -18.16 -29.30
N GLY A 299 15.39 -19.34 -29.48
CA GLY A 299 16.79 -19.54 -29.87
C GLY A 299 17.71 -19.88 -28.70
N ILE A 300 17.26 -19.69 -27.46
CA ILE A 300 18.01 -20.09 -26.24
C ILE A 300 17.60 -21.51 -25.83
N SER A 301 18.52 -22.29 -25.30
CA SER A 301 18.27 -23.64 -24.82
C SER A 301 17.55 -23.67 -23.48
N ASP A 302 16.47 -24.44 -23.40
CA ASP A 302 15.79 -24.81 -22.16
C ASP A 302 16.50 -25.86 -21.34
N ASN A 303 17.37 -26.57 -21.98
CA ASN A 303 17.92 -27.79 -21.39
C ASN A 303 18.96 -27.40 -20.31
N LEU A 304 18.64 -27.63 -19.05
CA LEU A 304 19.54 -27.50 -17.92
C LEU A 304 20.57 -28.64 -17.87
N ASN A 305 20.43 -29.69 -18.70
CA ASN A 305 21.42 -30.76 -18.79
C ASN A 305 22.72 -30.21 -19.41
N PRO A 306 23.87 -30.69 -18.95
CA PRO A 306 25.14 -30.28 -19.53
C PRO A 306 25.21 -30.67 -21.00
N TRP A 307 25.65 -29.70 -21.81
CA TRP A 307 26.06 -30.00 -23.20
C TRP A 307 27.54 -30.33 -23.20
N ILE A 308 27.91 -31.43 -23.87
CA ILE A 308 29.28 -31.83 -23.99
C ILE A 308 29.85 -31.16 -25.25
N HIS A 309 30.82 -30.25 -25.06
CA HIS A 309 31.50 -29.61 -26.18
C HIS A 309 32.26 -30.67 -27.03
N PRO A 310 31.98 -30.77 -28.33
CA PRO A 310 32.52 -31.84 -29.16
C PRO A 310 34.05 -31.92 -29.18
N ASP A 311 34.74 -30.77 -29.18
CA ASP A 311 36.19 -30.71 -29.29
C ASP A 311 36.94 -30.83 -27.95
N THR A 312 36.29 -30.40 -26.85
CA THR A 312 36.95 -30.35 -25.52
C THR A 312 36.46 -31.40 -24.54
N ASN A 313 35.39 -32.13 -24.91
CA ASN A 313 34.67 -33.09 -24.06
C ASN A 313 34.30 -32.50 -22.68
N ARG A 314 34.10 -31.20 -22.61
CA ARG A 314 33.77 -30.47 -21.40
C ARG A 314 32.24 -30.28 -21.28
N GLU A 315 31.72 -30.57 -20.12
CA GLU A 315 30.32 -30.26 -19.80
C GLU A 315 30.13 -28.74 -19.66
N ILE A 316 29.21 -28.18 -20.43
CA ILE A 316 28.84 -26.76 -20.37
C ILE A 316 27.39 -26.71 -19.91
N TYR A 317 27.18 -26.08 -18.74
CA TYR A 317 25.85 -25.77 -18.21
C TYR A 317 25.44 -24.38 -18.67
N ASN A 318 24.15 -24.17 -18.86
CA ASN A 318 23.64 -22.84 -19.07
C ASN A 318 23.65 -22.05 -17.73
N SER A 319 24.84 -21.63 -17.30
CA SER A 319 25.04 -20.81 -16.09
C SER A 319 24.85 -19.31 -16.34
N SER A 320 24.79 -18.94 -17.62
CA SER A 320 24.61 -17.54 -18.02
C SER A 320 23.22 -17.04 -17.59
N LYS A 321 23.20 -15.85 -17.04
CA LYS A 321 21.96 -15.17 -16.61
C LYS A 321 21.54 -14.17 -17.64
N ILE A 322 20.31 -14.33 -18.12
CA ILE A 322 19.63 -13.36 -18.96
C ILE A 322 19.09 -12.28 -18.04
N LYS A 323 19.44 -11.04 -18.30
CA LYS A 323 18.96 -9.90 -17.56
C LYS A 323 17.74 -9.32 -18.25
N VAL A 324 16.72 -8.99 -17.47
CA VAL A 324 15.49 -8.37 -17.94
C VAL A 324 15.30 -7.06 -17.19
N SER A 325 14.99 -6.01 -17.94
CA SER A 325 14.49 -4.76 -17.43
C SER A 325 13.08 -4.55 -17.97
N LEU A 326 12.09 -4.75 -17.11
CA LEU A 326 10.67 -4.71 -17.46
C LEU A 326 10.07 -3.38 -17.01
N PRO A 327 9.59 -2.52 -17.93
CA PRO A 327 8.93 -1.28 -17.54
C PRO A 327 7.53 -1.57 -17.01
N VAL A 328 7.26 -1.10 -15.81
CA VAL A 328 6.00 -1.32 -15.10
C VAL A 328 5.34 -0.02 -14.66
N GLY A 329 5.97 1.12 -14.93
CA GLY A 329 5.53 2.46 -14.55
C GLY A 329 6.13 2.92 -13.22
N VAL A 330 6.34 4.23 -13.13
CA VAL A 330 6.91 4.90 -11.95
C VAL A 330 5.92 4.98 -10.79
N GLY A 331 6.41 5.15 -9.58
CA GLY A 331 5.58 5.42 -8.40
C GLY A 331 4.61 4.27 -8.03
N ARG A 332 4.94 3.01 -8.33
CA ARG A 332 4.09 1.86 -8.00
C ARG A 332 4.41 1.35 -6.60
N ASN A 333 3.46 1.53 -5.68
CA ASN A 333 3.66 1.09 -4.31
C ASN A 333 3.45 -0.41 -4.13
N ASP A 334 4.19 -0.99 -3.20
CA ASP A 334 4.10 -2.42 -2.84
C ASP A 334 4.17 -3.35 -4.05
N LEU A 335 4.94 -2.94 -5.08
CA LEU A 335 5.03 -3.71 -6.31
C LEU A 335 5.65 -5.07 -6.06
N LYS A 336 4.96 -6.10 -6.54
CA LYS A 336 5.38 -7.50 -6.48
C LYS A 336 5.34 -8.11 -7.87
N LEU A 337 6.38 -8.84 -8.22
CA LEU A 337 6.45 -9.61 -9.45
C LEU A 337 6.26 -11.10 -9.14
N TYR A 338 5.28 -11.70 -9.77
CA TYR A 338 4.99 -13.14 -9.69
C TYR A 338 5.37 -13.80 -11.01
N GLN A 339 5.91 -14.99 -10.93
CA GLN A 339 6.11 -15.84 -12.09
C GLN A 339 5.23 -17.09 -11.98
N ASN A 340 4.39 -17.36 -12.99
CA ASN A 340 3.53 -18.54 -13.08
C ASN A 340 2.72 -18.80 -11.80
N ALA A 341 2.15 -17.76 -11.20
CA ALA A 341 1.38 -17.77 -9.94
C ALA A 341 2.10 -18.35 -8.71
N LEU A 342 3.38 -18.56 -8.77
CA LEU A 342 4.16 -18.95 -7.60
C LEU A 342 4.33 -17.73 -6.69
N MET A 343 4.63 -18.00 -5.41
CA MET A 343 4.81 -16.96 -4.39
C MET A 343 5.66 -15.79 -4.90
N PRO A 344 5.41 -14.56 -4.40
CA PRO A 344 6.20 -13.39 -4.78
C PRO A 344 7.67 -13.68 -4.50
N ASN A 345 8.46 -13.75 -5.54
CA ASN A 345 9.87 -14.02 -5.41
C ASN A 345 10.68 -12.74 -5.64
N LEU A 346 10.35 -11.72 -4.83
CA LEU A 346 11.02 -10.42 -4.86
C LEU A 346 12.51 -10.49 -4.50
N THR A 347 12.98 -11.62 -3.97
CA THR A 347 14.40 -11.80 -3.64
C THR A 347 15.31 -11.77 -4.87
N TRP A 348 14.77 -11.92 -6.07
CA TRP A 348 15.51 -11.90 -7.34
C TRP A 348 14.99 -10.86 -8.35
N ALA A 349 13.98 -10.07 -8.01
CA ALA A 349 13.48 -8.94 -8.79
C ALA A 349 13.63 -7.66 -7.97
N ASN A 350 14.17 -6.62 -8.59
CA ASN A 350 14.33 -5.30 -7.98
C ASN A 350 13.47 -4.29 -8.75
N TYR A 351 12.59 -3.59 -8.05
CA TYR A 351 11.81 -2.50 -8.60
C TYR A 351 12.43 -1.17 -8.20
N ASP A 352 12.71 -0.36 -9.19
CA ASP A 352 13.14 1.02 -9.03
C ASP A 352 11.90 1.92 -9.22
N ILE A 353 11.49 2.59 -8.14
CA ILE A 353 10.27 3.40 -8.11
C ILE A 353 10.38 4.66 -8.97
N ASP A 354 11.58 5.21 -9.12
CA ASP A 354 11.83 6.46 -9.85
C ASP A 354 11.88 6.23 -11.36
N THR A 355 12.47 5.13 -11.78
CA THR A 355 12.54 4.77 -13.21
C THR A 355 11.38 3.92 -13.69
N GLY A 356 10.61 3.34 -12.75
CA GLY A 356 9.49 2.45 -13.09
C GLY A 356 9.90 1.11 -13.68
N LEU A 357 11.16 0.69 -13.47
CA LEU A 357 11.70 -0.53 -14.02
C LEU A 357 11.78 -1.64 -12.97
N VAL A 358 11.33 -2.84 -13.32
CA VAL A 358 11.62 -4.06 -12.58
C VAL A 358 12.77 -4.80 -13.26
N THR A 359 13.87 -4.99 -12.56
CA THR A 359 15.04 -5.73 -13.06
C THR A 359 15.14 -7.09 -12.40
N PHE A 360 15.39 -8.13 -13.19
CA PHE A 360 15.57 -9.49 -12.71
C PHE A 360 16.42 -10.33 -13.64
N GLU A 361 16.87 -11.48 -13.17
CA GLU A 361 17.70 -12.42 -13.94
C GLU A 361 17.04 -13.78 -14.09
N ARG A 362 17.18 -14.39 -15.26
CA ARG A 362 16.69 -15.74 -15.57
C ARG A 362 17.75 -16.55 -16.30
N SER A 363 17.73 -17.86 -16.10
CA SER A 363 18.60 -18.79 -16.86
C SER A 363 17.98 -19.24 -18.17
N THR A 364 16.66 -19.08 -18.36
CA THR A 364 15.92 -19.47 -19.56
C THR A 364 14.59 -18.73 -19.63
N PHE A 365 14.08 -18.52 -20.85
CA PHE A 365 12.77 -17.92 -21.15
C PHE A 365 11.95 -18.76 -22.12
N THR A 366 12.36 -19.97 -22.41
CA THR A 366 11.61 -20.83 -23.31
C THR A 366 10.63 -21.70 -22.54
N SER A 367 9.56 -22.12 -23.17
CA SER A 367 8.44 -22.78 -22.50
C SER A 367 8.31 -24.25 -22.93
N ASN A 368 9.20 -25.10 -22.45
CA ASN A 368 8.93 -26.53 -22.65
C ASN A 368 7.95 -27.13 -21.62
N ASN A 369 7.60 -26.40 -20.56
CA ASN A 369 6.69 -26.93 -19.52
C ASN A 369 5.80 -25.86 -18.86
N GLY A 370 5.50 -24.79 -19.52
CA GLY A 370 4.63 -23.78 -18.94
C GLY A 370 4.89 -22.37 -19.48
N ILE A 371 3.87 -21.59 -19.43
CA ILE A 371 3.83 -20.21 -19.86
C ILE A 371 4.81 -19.41 -19.00
N ASN A 372 5.71 -18.64 -19.62
CA ASN A 372 6.52 -17.63 -18.94
C ASN A 372 5.65 -16.40 -18.66
N ASN A 373 4.68 -16.58 -17.78
CA ASN A 373 3.77 -15.53 -17.36
C ASN A 373 4.35 -14.77 -16.16
N TYR A 374 4.50 -13.48 -16.29
CA TYR A 374 4.95 -12.55 -15.27
C TYR A 374 3.79 -11.66 -14.90
N THR A 375 3.33 -11.74 -13.65
CA THR A 375 2.24 -10.92 -13.15
C THR A 375 2.81 -9.86 -12.21
N VAL A 376 2.56 -8.61 -12.55
CA VAL A 376 2.86 -7.44 -11.72
C VAL A 376 1.63 -7.14 -10.90
N VAL A 377 1.80 -7.03 -9.58
CA VAL A 377 0.76 -6.57 -8.65
C VAL A 377 1.29 -5.38 -7.90
N TYR A 378 0.53 -4.30 -7.84
CA TYR A 378 0.89 -3.11 -7.08
C TYR A 378 -0.35 -2.45 -6.48
N THR A 379 -0.14 -1.61 -5.47
CA THR A 379 -1.20 -0.81 -4.86
C THR A 379 -1.33 0.52 -5.61
N LYS A 380 -2.52 0.83 -6.10
CA LYS A 380 -2.81 2.10 -6.77
C LYS A 380 -2.86 3.22 -5.73
N LEU A 381 -2.13 4.31 -5.95
CA LEU A 381 -2.24 5.49 -5.11
C LEU A 381 -3.65 6.07 -5.18
N SER A 382 -4.24 6.31 -4.02
CA SER A 382 -5.48 7.08 -3.92
C SER A 382 -5.23 8.57 -4.21
N GLU A 383 -6.27 9.32 -4.49
CA GLU A 383 -6.13 10.78 -4.66
C GLU A 383 -5.64 11.45 -3.36
N ALA A 384 -6.02 10.92 -2.20
CA ALA A 384 -5.51 11.38 -0.91
C ALA A 384 -4.00 11.14 -0.77
N GLU A 385 -3.49 10.00 -1.24
CA GLU A 385 -2.05 9.70 -1.22
C GLU A 385 -1.26 10.59 -2.17
N LYS A 386 -1.78 10.88 -3.35
CA LYS A 386 -1.12 11.80 -4.29
C LYS A 386 -0.98 13.19 -3.69
N GLN A 387 -2.07 13.74 -3.13
CA GLN A 387 -2.06 15.04 -2.45
C GLN A 387 -1.13 15.06 -1.25
N LEU A 388 -1.09 13.96 -0.49
CA LEU A 388 -0.18 13.84 0.65
C LEU A 388 1.28 13.81 0.21
N ASN A 389 1.62 13.07 -0.83
CA ASN A 389 2.99 13.00 -1.36
C ASN A 389 3.50 14.38 -1.80
N GLU A 390 2.68 15.20 -2.48
CA GLU A 390 3.03 16.56 -2.86
C GLU A 390 3.38 17.44 -1.64
N VAL A 391 2.68 17.26 -0.52
CA VAL A 391 2.97 17.97 0.72
C VAL A 391 4.25 17.44 1.38
N LEU A 392 4.44 16.12 1.38
CA LEU A 392 5.59 15.47 2.04
C LEU A 392 6.93 15.72 1.35
N GLU A 393 6.95 16.00 0.05
CA GLU A 393 8.19 16.33 -0.70
C GLU A 393 8.93 17.54 -0.13
N ASN A 394 8.22 18.46 0.54
CA ASN A 394 8.77 19.70 1.06
C ASN A 394 8.69 19.80 2.60
N ILE A 395 8.51 18.67 3.28
CA ILE A 395 8.27 18.67 4.73
C ILE A 395 9.53 19.04 5.50
N THR A 396 9.37 19.84 6.55
CA THR A 396 10.42 20.26 7.47
C THR A 396 10.03 20.00 8.93
N ALA A 397 11.02 19.94 9.81
CA ALA A 397 10.80 19.73 11.24
C ALA A 397 9.86 20.82 11.83
N GLY A 398 8.83 20.38 12.52
CA GLY A 398 7.78 21.24 13.09
C GLY A 398 6.54 21.42 12.20
N ASP A 399 6.55 20.87 10.99
CA ASP A 399 5.40 20.95 10.09
C ASP A 399 4.24 20.07 10.56
N SER A 400 3.04 20.55 10.27
CA SER A 400 1.79 19.82 10.49
C SER A 400 1.13 19.50 9.15
N VAL A 401 0.91 18.22 8.92
CA VAL A 401 0.32 17.68 7.69
C VAL A 401 -1.06 17.12 7.99
N THR A 402 -2.07 17.63 7.28
CA THR A 402 -3.43 17.07 7.38
C THR A 402 -3.58 15.92 6.39
N ILE A 403 -3.99 14.76 6.91
CA ILE A 403 -4.27 13.58 6.11
C ILE A 403 -5.77 13.53 5.79
N ASN A 404 -6.11 13.69 4.54
CA ASN A 404 -7.49 13.60 4.05
C ASN A 404 -7.72 12.22 3.43
N SER A 405 -7.95 11.22 4.27
CA SER A 405 -8.25 9.86 3.82
C SER A 405 -9.56 9.37 4.43
N THR A 406 -10.20 8.41 3.77
CA THR A 406 -11.43 7.75 4.23
C THR A 406 -11.31 6.24 4.04
N ALA A 407 -12.28 5.46 4.51
CA ALA A 407 -12.30 4.02 4.27
C ALA A 407 -12.30 3.66 2.77
N ASP A 408 -12.92 4.50 1.94
CA ASP A 408 -12.97 4.32 0.48
C ASP A 408 -11.76 4.95 -0.26
N ASN A 409 -10.99 5.79 0.42
CA ASN A 409 -9.85 6.52 -0.15
C ASN A 409 -8.70 6.54 0.89
N MET A 410 -8.15 5.37 1.17
CA MET A 410 -7.14 5.16 2.21
C MET A 410 -5.76 5.65 1.78
N VAL A 411 -4.96 6.05 2.76
CA VAL A 411 -3.54 6.41 2.61
C VAL A 411 -2.67 5.30 3.20
N SER A 412 -1.61 4.93 2.50
CA SER A 412 -0.63 3.97 3.01
C SER A 412 0.47 4.66 3.82
N VAL A 413 0.68 4.19 5.04
CA VAL A 413 1.81 4.64 5.88
C VAL A 413 3.16 4.30 5.26
N ASN A 414 3.25 3.28 4.40
CA ASN A 414 4.52 2.93 3.77
C ASN A 414 5.08 4.10 2.93
N ASN A 415 4.21 4.84 2.24
CA ASN A 415 4.60 6.03 1.48
C ASN A 415 5.04 7.18 2.41
N ILE A 416 4.31 7.36 3.51
CA ILE A 416 4.66 8.35 4.53
C ILE A 416 6.01 8.00 5.16
N ALA A 417 6.30 6.72 5.41
CA ALA A 417 7.52 6.27 6.04
C ALA A 417 8.77 6.64 5.23
N ASP A 418 8.73 6.49 3.92
CA ASP A 418 9.85 6.84 3.04
C ASP A 418 10.09 8.35 3.00
N ALA A 419 9.02 9.14 2.93
CA ALA A 419 9.11 10.61 2.94
C ALA A 419 9.58 11.17 4.29
N LEU A 420 9.23 10.53 5.41
CA LEU A 420 9.61 10.96 6.76
C LEU A 420 10.97 10.43 7.21
N LYS A 421 11.65 9.62 6.42
CA LYS A 421 12.92 9.00 6.80
C LYS A 421 13.99 10.04 7.19
N GLY A 422 14.43 9.96 8.45
CA GLY A 422 15.40 10.90 9.01
C GLY A 422 14.83 12.25 9.42
N SER A 423 13.51 12.45 9.33
CA SER A 423 12.82 13.63 9.83
C SER A 423 12.62 13.57 11.34
N SER A 424 12.34 14.71 11.96
CA SER A 424 11.94 14.78 13.37
C SER A 424 10.88 15.86 13.58
N ASN A 425 10.07 15.71 14.64
CA ASN A 425 9.08 16.67 15.07
C ASN A 425 8.03 16.98 13.97
N ILE A 426 7.46 15.93 13.38
CA ILE A 426 6.40 16.08 12.37
C ILE A 426 5.05 15.70 12.99
N ILE A 427 4.03 16.49 12.64
CA ILE A 427 2.66 16.30 13.13
C ILE A 427 1.78 15.83 11.97
N LEU A 428 1.21 14.64 12.09
CA LEU A 428 0.24 14.07 11.16
C LEU A 428 -1.15 14.11 11.78
N VAL A 429 -2.05 14.86 11.19
CA VAL A 429 -3.39 15.12 11.73
C VAL A 429 -4.45 14.59 10.79
N GLY A 430 -5.36 13.75 11.30
CA GLY A 430 -6.58 13.35 10.59
C GLY A 430 -7.77 14.26 10.87
N ASN A 431 -8.91 13.94 10.30
CA ASN A 431 -10.20 14.62 10.49
C ASN A 431 -11.15 13.86 11.42
N GLY A 432 -10.60 13.08 12.36
CA GLY A 432 -11.33 12.19 13.28
C GLY A 432 -11.18 10.72 12.90
N THR A 433 -11.32 9.85 13.88
CA THR A 433 -11.09 8.41 13.73
C THR A 433 -12.02 7.73 12.72
N ASP A 434 -13.26 8.22 12.59
CA ASP A 434 -14.23 7.69 11.62
C ASP A 434 -14.00 8.23 10.19
N ASN A 435 -13.26 9.33 10.05
CA ASN A 435 -13.13 10.06 8.79
C ASN A 435 -11.74 9.98 8.17
N THR A 436 -10.76 9.46 8.89
CA THR A 436 -9.38 9.34 8.40
C THR A 436 -8.87 7.95 8.64
N VAL A 437 -8.63 7.20 7.58
CA VAL A 437 -8.11 5.83 7.65
C VAL A 437 -6.77 5.73 6.93
N VAL A 438 -5.78 5.24 7.64
CA VAL A 438 -4.42 5.02 7.15
C VAL A 438 -4.07 3.54 7.32
N THR A 439 -3.50 2.92 6.31
CA THR A 439 -3.14 1.50 6.34
C THR A 439 -1.64 1.28 6.35
N SER A 440 -1.18 0.15 6.88
CA SER A 440 0.21 -0.27 6.87
C SER A 440 0.32 -1.77 6.66
N THR A 441 1.30 -2.20 5.88
CA THR A 441 1.67 -3.61 5.67
C THR A 441 2.95 -3.99 6.43
N GLY A 442 3.21 -3.39 7.60
CA GLY A 442 4.40 -3.63 8.40
C GLY A 442 5.49 -2.57 8.20
N ALA A 443 5.09 -1.32 8.00
CA ALA A 443 6.01 -0.22 7.78
C ALA A 443 6.88 0.09 9.01
N ARG A 444 8.15 0.45 8.75
CA ARG A 444 9.03 1.07 9.72
C ARG A 444 9.20 2.55 9.37
N VAL A 445 8.68 3.43 10.23
CA VAL A 445 8.87 4.86 10.09
C VAL A 445 10.15 5.26 10.83
N GLU A 446 11.21 5.54 10.09
CA GLU A 446 12.52 5.93 10.64
C GLU A 446 12.55 7.46 10.90
N ALA A 447 11.63 7.92 11.73
CA ALA A 447 11.53 9.31 12.18
C ALA A 447 11.34 9.36 13.69
N GLU A 448 11.77 10.44 14.33
CA GLU A 448 11.66 10.68 15.76
C GLU A 448 10.66 11.80 16.05
N GLU A 449 10.11 11.82 17.27
CA GLU A 449 9.19 12.88 17.73
C GLU A 449 7.95 13.04 16.82
N LEU A 450 7.47 11.92 16.24
CA LEU A 450 6.27 11.95 15.42
C LEU A 450 5.01 12.13 16.26
N THR A 451 4.09 12.94 15.79
CA THR A 451 2.73 13.05 16.36
C THR A 451 1.70 12.52 15.37
N PHE A 452 0.87 11.59 15.82
CA PHE A 452 -0.32 11.15 15.11
C PHE A 452 -1.55 11.58 15.91
N SER A 453 -2.53 12.20 15.26
CA SER A 453 -3.77 12.58 15.93
C SER A 453 -5.00 12.42 15.04
N ASP A 454 -6.14 12.15 15.69
CA ASP A 454 -7.47 12.16 15.09
C ASP A 454 -7.62 11.25 13.87
N MET A 455 -7.12 10.01 13.95
CA MET A 455 -7.17 9.07 12.81
C MET A 455 -7.27 7.60 13.24
N THR A 456 -7.61 6.74 12.30
CA THR A 456 -7.51 5.29 12.42
C THR A 456 -6.30 4.77 11.64
N LEU A 457 -5.45 4.00 12.31
CA LEU A 457 -4.31 3.30 11.73
C LEU A 457 -4.61 1.80 11.67
N ILE A 458 -4.66 1.22 10.47
CA ILE A 458 -4.90 -0.21 10.26
C ILE A 458 -3.61 -0.89 9.87
N SER A 459 -3.13 -1.83 10.69
CA SER A 459 -1.98 -2.67 10.35
C SER A 459 -2.43 -4.02 9.81
N GLN A 460 -2.18 -4.28 8.53
CA GLN A 460 -2.56 -5.52 7.83
C GLN A 460 -1.43 -6.56 7.75
N GLY A 461 -0.23 -6.21 8.20
CA GLY A 461 0.96 -7.05 8.14
C GLY A 461 1.62 -7.24 9.51
N ASP A 462 2.92 -7.50 9.48
CA ASP A 462 3.73 -7.52 10.68
C ASP A 462 3.86 -6.11 11.30
N THR A 463 4.47 -6.00 12.42
CA THR A 463 4.61 -4.84 13.30
C THR A 463 4.80 -3.48 12.60
N PHE A 464 3.96 -2.51 12.91
CA PHE A 464 4.18 -1.09 12.59
C PHE A 464 5.18 -0.49 13.59
N ILE A 465 6.26 0.14 13.12
CA ILE A 465 7.37 0.60 13.96
C ILE A 465 7.56 2.11 13.83
N VAL A 466 7.59 2.81 14.96
CA VAL A 466 7.87 4.25 15.06
C VAL A 466 9.04 4.53 16.01
N GLY A 467 9.65 5.72 15.89
CA GLY A 467 10.81 6.15 16.68
C GLY A 467 10.52 6.63 18.09
N SER A 468 11.55 7.16 18.75
CA SER A 468 11.44 7.78 20.09
C SER A 468 10.68 9.11 20.04
N GLY A 469 10.14 9.54 21.18
CA GLY A 469 9.38 10.78 21.31
C GLY A 469 8.02 10.77 20.60
N THR A 470 7.55 9.60 20.13
CA THR A 470 6.27 9.48 19.44
C THR A 470 5.11 9.87 20.34
N THR A 471 4.23 10.73 19.82
CA THR A 471 2.97 11.10 20.45
C THR A 471 1.80 10.56 19.61
N MET A 472 0.81 9.95 20.29
CA MET A 472 -0.48 9.63 19.70
C MET A 472 -1.58 10.24 20.56
N ASP A 473 -2.59 10.86 19.92
CA ASP A 473 -3.72 11.47 20.59
C ASP A 473 -4.99 11.24 19.77
N ASN A 474 -5.98 10.60 20.38
CA ASN A 474 -7.23 10.25 19.70
C ASN A 474 -7.00 9.40 18.42
N VAL A 475 -6.22 8.32 18.57
CA VAL A 475 -5.91 7.37 17.49
C VAL A 475 -6.56 6.02 17.79
N VAL A 476 -7.25 5.46 16.79
CA VAL A 476 -7.64 4.05 16.81
C VAL A 476 -6.56 3.26 16.07
N PHE A 477 -5.90 2.33 16.76
CA PHE A 477 -4.94 1.42 16.16
C PHE A 477 -5.53 0.02 16.07
N ASP A 478 -5.83 -0.42 14.84
CA ASP A 478 -6.36 -1.76 14.56
C ASP A 478 -5.28 -2.67 13.96
N SER A 479 -4.83 -3.62 14.74
CA SER A 479 -3.87 -4.64 14.30
C SER A 479 -4.61 -5.88 13.79
N GLN A 480 -4.81 -5.98 12.49
CA GLN A 480 -5.55 -7.08 11.86
C GLN A 480 -4.75 -8.38 11.74
N SER A 481 -3.42 -8.32 11.83
CA SER A 481 -2.55 -9.50 11.75
C SER A 481 -1.19 -9.24 12.42
N GLY A 482 -0.43 -10.31 12.64
CA GLY A 482 0.93 -10.23 13.16
C GLY A 482 1.09 -10.55 14.65
N THR A 483 2.35 -10.61 15.10
CA THR A 483 2.68 -10.92 16.49
C THR A 483 2.59 -9.68 17.38
N TYR A 484 2.99 -8.55 16.86
CA TYR A 484 2.96 -7.24 17.53
C TYR A 484 2.17 -6.25 16.67
N GLY A 485 1.36 -5.42 17.30
CA GLY A 485 0.67 -4.33 16.63
C GLY A 485 1.60 -3.14 16.38
N LEU A 486 1.51 -2.11 17.23
CA LEU A 486 2.39 -0.96 17.21
C LEU A 486 3.63 -1.20 18.06
N ARG A 487 4.82 -0.92 17.52
CA ARG A 487 6.08 -0.94 18.24
C ARG A 487 6.72 0.45 18.25
N VAL A 488 6.95 0.98 19.43
CA VAL A 488 7.63 2.25 19.66
C VAL A 488 9.07 1.95 20.09
N THR A 489 10.04 2.35 19.26
CA THR A 489 11.46 2.12 19.54
C THR A 489 12.07 3.38 20.13
N GLY A 490 12.48 3.32 21.39
CA GLY A 490 13.09 4.45 22.09
C GLY A 490 12.32 4.89 23.33
N SER A 491 12.48 6.14 23.73
CA SER A 491 11.98 6.69 25.00
C SER A 491 11.11 7.94 24.78
N ASP A 492 10.59 8.48 25.89
CA ASP A 492 9.90 9.77 25.96
C ASP A 492 8.65 9.89 25.08
N SER A 493 7.95 8.76 24.89
CA SER A 493 6.73 8.71 24.09
C SER A 493 5.48 8.89 24.92
N THR A 494 4.45 9.50 24.34
CA THR A 494 3.15 9.78 24.97
C THR A 494 2.01 9.28 24.10
N ILE A 495 1.26 8.33 24.61
CA ILE A 495 0.08 7.78 23.94
C ILE A 495 -1.14 8.13 24.79
N LYS A 496 -2.09 8.86 24.25
CA LYS A 496 -3.26 9.32 25.01
C LYS A 496 -4.56 9.22 24.22
N ASN A 497 -5.67 9.09 24.94
CA ASN A 497 -7.02 9.09 24.41
C ASN A 497 -7.22 8.12 23.24
N SER A 498 -6.47 7.02 23.20
CA SER A 498 -6.36 6.15 22.02
C SER A 498 -6.89 4.75 22.30
N GLU A 499 -7.38 4.09 21.25
CA GLU A 499 -7.87 2.72 21.31
C GLU A 499 -6.95 1.77 20.53
N PHE A 500 -6.64 0.63 21.12
CA PHE A 500 -5.83 -0.42 20.52
C PHE A 500 -6.64 -1.71 20.42
N ILE A 501 -6.86 -2.15 19.17
CA ILE A 501 -7.57 -3.38 18.84
C ILE A 501 -6.55 -4.39 18.34
N GLY A 502 -6.31 -5.45 19.09
CA GLY A 502 -5.23 -6.39 18.80
C GLY A 502 -5.68 -7.78 18.42
N ASN A 503 -5.20 -8.30 17.28
CA ASN A 503 -5.33 -9.71 16.88
C ASN A 503 -4.08 -10.53 17.19
N GLY A 504 -3.00 -9.89 17.59
CA GLY A 504 -1.71 -10.50 17.95
C GLY A 504 -1.48 -10.70 19.45
N SER A 505 -0.26 -11.06 19.82
CA SER A 505 0.13 -11.28 21.23
C SER A 505 0.31 -9.98 22.03
N THR A 506 0.48 -8.83 21.35
CA THR A 506 0.68 -7.51 21.97
C THR A 506 0.17 -6.44 21.04
N SER A 507 -0.73 -5.56 21.53
CA SER A 507 -1.28 -4.47 20.74
C SER A 507 -0.33 -3.27 20.65
N LEU A 508 0.31 -2.92 21.78
CA LEU A 508 1.27 -1.83 21.88
C LEU A 508 2.53 -2.30 22.59
N MET A 509 3.68 -2.13 21.95
CA MET A 509 4.97 -2.50 22.51
C MET A 509 5.92 -1.29 22.54
N PHE A 510 6.51 -1.05 23.69
CA PHE A 510 7.64 -0.12 23.83
C PHE A 510 8.93 -0.90 23.99
N GLU A 511 9.93 -0.52 23.23
CA GLU A 511 11.28 -1.08 23.30
C GLU A 511 12.29 0.05 23.46
N ASN A 512 12.87 0.14 24.65
CA ASN A 512 13.89 1.13 24.97
C ASN A 512 15.23 0.46 25.29
N ASN A 513 16.16 0.55 24.37
CA ASN A 513 17.54 0.07 24.52
C ASN A 513 18.51 1.13 25.09
N SER A 514 17.98 2.32 25.42
CA SER A 514 18.80 3.40 25.98
C SER A 514 19.20 3.11 27.42
N ASP A 515 20.44 3.47 27.78
CA ASP A 515 20.93 3.39 29.17
C ASP A 515 20.48 4.57 30.05
N THR A 516 19.66 5.49 29.51
CA THR A 516 19.18 6.65 30.27
C THR A 516 18.04 6.28 31.23
N THR A 517 18.21 6.66 32.50
CA THR A 517 17.18 6.43 33.54
C THR A 517 16.19 7.59 33.67
N THR A 518 16.35 8.63 32.88
CA THR A 518 15.54 9.86 32.98
C THR A 518 14.38 9.90 32.01
N SER A 519 14.26 8.92 31.13
CA SER A 519 13.17 8.84 30.17
C SER A 519 11.82 8.57 30.82
N ILE A 520 10.77 9.18 30.30
CA ILE A 520 9.39 9.01 30.77
C ILE A 520 8.50 8.64 29.57
N THR A 521 7.87 7.48 29.65
CA THR A 521 6.84 7.09 28.69
C THR A 521 5.49 7.00 29.38
N THR A 522 4.47 7.57 28.74
CA THR A 522 3.13 7.68 29.31
C THR A 522 2.07 7.10 28.38
N VAL A 523 1.17 6.31 28.94
CA VAL A 523 -0.08 5.85 28.32
C VAL A 523 -1.22 6.38 29.18
N ASP A 524 -2.04 7.27 28.65
CA ASP A 524 -3.09 7.98 29.40
C ASP A 524 -4.43 7.95 28.67
N GLY A 525 -5.50 7.58 29.34
CA GLY A 525 -6.84 7.56 28.77
C GLY A 525 -7.03 6.57 27.62
N CYS A 526 -6.23 5.50 27.57
CA CYS A 526 -6.23 4.55 26.48
C CYS A 526 -7.08 3.30 26.76
N THR A 527 -7.59 2.68 25.71
CA THR A 527 -8.33 1.42 25.78
C THR A 527 -7.66 0.34 24.95
N PHE A 528 -7.44 -0.83 25.53
CA PHE A 528 -6.90 -2.01 24.87
C PHE A 528 -7.96 -3.09 24.82
N LYS A 529 -8.27 -3.60 23.62
CA LYS A 529 -9.32 -4.60 23.36
C LYS A 529 -8.81 -5.77 22.56
N ASN A 530 -9.48 -6.92 22.66
CA ASN A 530 -9.30 -8.02 21.73
C ASN A 530 -9.86 -7.66 20.35
N GLY A 531 -9.12 -7.96 19.31
CA GLY A 531 -9.65 -7.99 17.95
C GLY A 531 -10.35 -9.32 17.62
N GLU A 532 -10.71 -9.53 16.35
CA GLU A 532 -11.33 -10.78 15.88
C GLU A 532 -10.36 -11.97 15.94
N GLY A 533 -10.87 -13.17 16.25
CA GLY A 533 -10.11 -14.43 16.29
C GLY A 533 -9.55 -14.81 17.67
N TRP A 534 -9.37 -16.10 17.90
CA TRP A 534 -8.89 -16.68 19.17
C TRP A 534 -7.35 -16.78 19.18
N GLY A 535 -6.70 -16.34 20.25
CA GLY A 535 -5.26 -16.46 20.49
C GLY A 535 -4.84 -15.82 21.81
N SER A 536 -3.56 -15.95 22.19
CA SER A 536 -2.99 -15.23 23.34
C SER A 536 -2.86 -13.76 23.00
N LYS A 537 -3.92 -13.01 23.28
CA LYS A 537 -4.04 -11.60 22.96
C LYS A 537 -3.50 -10.78 24.12
N GLY A 538 -2.60 -9.87 23.80
CA GLY A 538 -1.93 -9.03 24.77
C GLY A 538 -2.32 -7.57 24.61
N GLY A 539 -2.28 -6.84 25.72
CA GLY A 539 -2.50 -5.42 25.78
C GLY A 539 -1.22 -4.64 25.48
N VAL A 540 -0.51 -4.25 26.53
CA VAL A 540 0.67 -3.40 26.43
C VAL A 540 1.92 -4.09 26.97
N ARG A 541 3.04 -3.91 26.26
CA ARG A 541 4.33 -4.53 26.61
C ARG A 541 5.47 -3.52 26.64
N PHE A 542 6.35 -3.68 27.62
CA PHE A 542 7.57 -2.90 27.79
C PHE A 542 8.77 -3.82 27.85
N GLU A 543 9.68 -3.65 26.89
CA GLU A 543 10.93 -4.40 26.85
C GLU A 543 12.13 -3.50 27.02
N ASN A 544 13.15 -3.99 27.77
CA ASN A 544 14.45 -3.36 27.97
C ASN A 544 14.38 -1.90 28.46
N TYR A 545 13.37 -1.57 29.25
CA TYR A 545 13.07 -0.19 29.62
C TYR A 545 13.90 0.30 30.80
N ASN A 546 14.67 1.37 30.58
CA ASN A 546 15.30 2.18 31.62
C ASN A 546 14.51 3.48 31.74
N GLY A 547 14.07 3.84 32.93
CA GLY A 547 13.31 5.08 33.13
C GLY A 547 11.98 4.85 33.81
N THR A 548 11.09 5.82 33.69
CA THR A 548 9.76 5.79 34.31
C THR A 548 8.71 5.52 33.26
N PHE A 549 7.86 4.57 33.59
CA PHE A 549 6.77 4.17 32.74
C PHE A 549 5.44 4.32 33.48
N ASN A 550 4.51 5.08 32.88
CA ASN A 550 3.23 5.40 33.51
C ASN A 550 2.06 4.94 32.63
N ILE A 551 1.08 4.29 33.25
CA ILE A 551 -0.26 4.09 32.68
C ILE A 551 -1.25 4.83 33.58
N THR A 552 -2.09 5.67 33.01
CA THR A 552 -3.10 6.43 33.75
C THR A 552 -4.44 6.40 33.03
N ASN A 553 -5.54 6.45 33.77
CA ASN A 553 -6.90 6.59 33.25
C ASN A 553 -7.24 5.59 32.11
N SER A 554 -6.66 4.38 32.14
CA SER A 554 -6.69 3.47 31.00
C SER A 554 -7.44 2.17 31.31
N ILE A 555 -7.94 1.53 30.24
CA ILE A 555 -8.66 0.26 30.32
C ILE A 555 -7.88 -0.79 29.51
N ILE A 556 -7.43 -1.85 30.18
CA ILE A 556 -6.82 -3.01 29.55
C ILE A 556 -7.81 -4.17 29.70
N ASP A 557 -8.56 -4.47 28.63
CA ASP A 557 -9.62 -5.48 28.61
C ASP A 557 -9.31 -6.52 27.51
N VAL A 558 -8.47 -7.49 27.87
CA VAL A 558 -7.95 -8.50 26.95
C VAL A 558 -7.93 -9.89 27.56
N ALA A 559 -8.26 -10.92 26.78
CA ALA A 559 -8.37 -12.30 27.27
C ALA A 559 -7.04 -12.93 27.71
N GLY A 560 -5.91 -12.39 27.27
CA GLY A 560 -4.58 -12.97 27.49
C GLY A 560 -3.69 -12.22 28.46
N LEU A 561 -2.44 -11.98 28.05
CA LEU A 561 -1.44 -11.20 28.79
C LEU A 561 -1.72 -9.71 28.58
N GLY A 562 -2.41 -9.08 29.51
CA GLY A 562 -2.82 -7.68 29.41
C GLY A 562 -1.68 -6.69 29.61
N LEU A 563 -0.83 -6.96 30.57
CA LEU A 563 0.29 -6.09 30.92
C LEU A 563 1.57 -6.90 31.04
N ASN A 564 2.59 -6.50 30.28
CA ASN A 564 3.90 -7.15 30.32
C ASN A 564 5.01 -6.09 30.46
N VAL A 565 5.59 -6.00 31.64
CA VAL A 565 6.70 -5.10 31.98
C VAL A 565 7.93 -5.91 32.30
N GLY A 566 8.92 -5.93 31.44
CA GLY A 566 10.15 -6.64 31.72
C GLY A 566 11.09 -6.78 30.54
N PRO A 567 12.40 -6.86 30.81
CA PRO A 567 13.36 -7.14 29.75
C PRO A 567 13.49 -8.63 29.49
N ILE A 568 13.97 -8.93 28.30
CA ILE A 568 14.49 -10.26 27.95
C ILE A 568 15.78 -10.57 28.73
N ASN A 569 16.46 -9.56 29.30
CA ASN A 569 17.77 -9.66 29.97
C ASN A 569 17.83 -9.02 31.38
N SER A 570 18.52 -9.65 32.24
CA SER A 570 18.60 -9.73 33.70
C SER A 570 19.01 -8.50 34.53
N THR A 571 18.87 -7.26 34.08
CA THR A 571 19.16 -6.10 34.95
C THR A 571 17.92 -5.24 35.15
N GLN A 572 17.54 -5.06 36.40
CA GLN A 572 16.44 -4.18 36.81
C GLN A 572 16.75 -2.75 36.43
N ARG A 573 15.87 -2.11 35.69
CA ARG A 573 16.24 -0.84 35.08
C ARG A 573 15.21 0.28 35.14
N GLY A 574 13.97 0.06 35.55
CA GLY A 574 12.96 1.11 35.49
C GLY A 574 11.98 1.13 36.65
N THR A 575 11.13 2.13 36.66
CA THR A 575 9.99 2.26 37.57
C THR A 575 8.70 2.16 36.75
N PHE A 576 7.78 1.35 37.22
CA PHE A 576 6.46 1.19 36.61
C PHE A 576 5.38 1.75 37.53
N ASN A 577 4.51 2.59 37.00
CA ASN A 577 3.36 3.13 37.71
C ASN A 577 2.08 2.93 36.87
N ILE A 578 1.03 2.50 37.55
CA ILE A 578 -0.31 2.50 36.95
C ILE A 578 -1.30 3.09 37.96
N SER A 579 -2.15 4.01 37.50
CA SER A 579 -3.18 4.61 38.33
C SER A 579 -4.50 4.82 37.61
N ASP A 580 -5.57 4.90 38.41
CA ASP A 580 -6.91 5.27 37.94
C ASP A 580 -7.37 4.44 36.72
N SER A 581 -7.05 3.14 36.74
CA SER A 581 -7.14 2.27 35.55
C SER A 581 -7.83 0.96 35.84
N THR A 582 -8.30 0.29 34.80
CA THR A 582 -8.83 -1.09 34.89
C THR A 582 -7.91 -2.05 34.15
N VAL A 583 -7.54 -3.16 34.79
CA VAL A 583 -6.74 -4.24 34.23
C VAL A 583 -7.55 -5.55 34.28
N ASN A 584 -8.25 -5.85 33.22
CA ASN A 584 -9.10 -7.02 33.09
C ASN A 584 -8.45 -8.00 32.09
N CYS A 585 -7.74 -9.00 32.63
CA CYS A 585 -6.98 -9.96 31.82
C CYS A 585 -6.63 -11.22 32.60
N SER A 586 -6.27 -12.29 31.91
CA SER A 586 -5.86 -13.53 32.57
C SER A 586 -4.48 -13.45 33.20
N ARG A 587 -3.59 -12.59 32.72
CA ARG A 587 -2.20 -12.53 33.17
C ARG A 587 -1.62 -11.11 33.16
N VAL A 588 -0.91 -10.78 34.24
CA VAL A 588 -0.03 -9.61 34.37
C VAL A 588 1.39 -10.08 34.65
N HIS A 589 2.37 -9.48 34.00
CA HIS A 589 3.78 -9.79 34.17
C HIS A 589 4.56 -8.48 34.40
N ILE A 590 5.13 -8.32 35.60
CA ILE A 590 5.97 -7.19 36.03
C ILE A 590 7.29 -7.74 36.55
N SER A 591 8.26 -7.99 35.67
CA SER A 591 9.44 -8.78 36.04
C SER A 591 10.67 -7.97 36.36
N SER A 592 11.02 -6.96 35.64
CA SER A 592 12.37 -6.38 35.75
C SER A 592 12.35 -4.88 35.97
N VAL A 593 11.63 -4.50 37.01
CA VAL A 593 11.56 -3.10 37.48
C VAL A 593 12.20 -2.99 38.86
N ILE A 594 12.71 -1.81 39.21
CA ILE A 594 13.18 -1.50 40.55
C ILE A 594 11.98 -1.46 41.48
N SER A 595 10.92 -0.79 41.07
CA SER A 595 9.66 -0.69 41.80
C SER A 595 8.47 -0.63 40.87
N SER A 596 7.34 -1.12 41.33
CA SER A 596 6.04 -0.92 40.71
C SER A 596 5.05 -0.33 41.72
N THR A 597 4.24 0.61 41.26
CA THR A 597 3.19 1.25 42.03
C THR A 597 1.86 1.17 41.28
N MET A 598 0.87 0.61 41.93
CA MET A 598 -0.51 0.49 41.48
C MET A 598 -1.40 1.27 42.42
N THR A 599 -2.10 2.31 41.89
CA THR A 599 -2.93 3.19 42.74
C THR A 599 -4.31 3.35 42.12
N ASN A 600 -5.36 3.04 42.86
CA ASN A 600 -6.73 3.11 42.39
C ASN A 600 -6.93 2.31 41.09
N VAL A 601 -6.54 1.04 41.10
CA VAL A 601 -6.62 0.14 39.94
C VAL A 601 -7.57 -1.02 40.24
N ASP A 602 -8.47 -1.26 39.27
CA ASP A 602 -9.34 -2.43 39.30
C ASP A 602 -8.69 -3.61 38.58
N PHE A 603 -8.44 -4.69 39.30
CA PHE A 603 -7.87 -5.92 38.74
C PHE A 603 -8.90 -7.03 38.65
N GLY A 604 -9.05 -7.65 37.45
CA GLY A 604 -9.96 -8.77 37.27
C GLY A 604 -9.62 -9.63 36.05
N TYR A 605 -10.31 -10.76 35.96
CA TYR A 605 -10.34 -11.58 34.77
C TYR A 605 -11.79 -11.99 34.50
N ILE A 606 -12.52 -11.05 33.92
CA ILE A 606 -13.91 -11.24 33.43
C ILE A 606 -13.96 -10.55 32.07
N VAL A 607 -13.65 -11.28 31.01
CA VAL A 607 -13.56 -10.75 29.65
C VAL A 607 -14.65 -11.39 28.81
N THR A 608 -15.50 -10.58 28.22
CA THR A 608 -16.50 -11.04 27.23
C THR A 608 -15.88 -11.02 25.83
N TYR A 609 -15.81 -12.16 25.18
CA TYR A 609 -15.34 -12.29 23.82
C TYR A 609 -16.31 -13.12 22.98
N GLU A 610 -16.76 -12.61 21.83
CA GLU A 610 -17.78 -13.22 20.97
C GLU A 610 -19.07 -13.64 21.73
N GLY A 611 -19.47 -12.85 22.72
CA GLY A 611 -20.65 -13.14 23.56
C GLY A 611 -20.45 -14.25 24.59
N VAL A 612 -19.23 -14.71 24.81
CA VAL A 612 -18.86 -15.68 25.85
C VAL A 612 -18.03 -15.00 26.92
N ASP A 613 -18.46 -15.15 28.18
CA ASP A 613 -17.73 -14.61 29.34
C ASP A 613 -16.64 -15.59 29.78
N TYR A 614 -15.41 -15.12 29.80
CA TYR A 614 -14.24 -15.81 30.34
C TYR A 614 -13.92 -15.22 31.69
N SER A 615 -13.85 -16.05 32.69
CA SER A 615 -13.54 -15.63 34.05
C SER A 615 -12.69 -16.69 34.77
N GLY A 616 -11.92 -16.26 35.77
CA GLY A 616 -11.09 -17.16 36.55
C GLY A 616 -10.12 -16.42 37.46
N ASP A 617 -9.18 -17.18 38.00
CA ASP A 617 -8.09 -16.61 38.77
C ASP A 617 -7.13 -15.87 37.84
N MET A 618 -6.67 -14.71 38.26
CA MET A 618 -5.67 -13.91 37.55
C MET A 618 -4.25 -14.35 37.92
N SER A 619 -3.38 -14.54 36.97
CA SER A 619 -1.96 -14.83 37.21
C SER A 619 -1.18 -13.52 37.23
N PHE A 620 -0.46 -13.28 38.35
CA PHE A 620 0.35 -12.09 38.53
C PHE A 620 1.81 -12.48 38.78
N GLU A 621 2.65 -12.33 37.74
CA GLU A 621 4.08 -12.62 37.85
C GLU A 621 4.84 -11.35 38.24
N ILE A 622 5.54 -11.41 39.34
CA ILE A 622 6.20 -10.24 39.95
C ILE A 622 7.71 -10.49 40.10
N GLY A 623 8.50 -9.46 39.83
CA GLY A 623 9.95 -9.48 39.98
C GLY A 623 10.56 -8.16 40.51
N GLY A 624 9.74 -7.13 40.67
CA GLY A 624 10.17 -5.84 41.24
C GLY A 624 10.61 -5.97 42.70
N LYS A 625 11.61 -5.19 43.12
CA LYS A 625 12.08 -5.18 44.53
C LYS A 625 10.99 -4.72 45.50
N THR A 626 10.23 -3.71 45.11
CA THR A 626 9.09 -3.20 45.88
C THR A 626 7.88 -3.05 44.93
N ASN A 627 6.77 -3.63 45.33
CA ASN A 627 5.53 -3.61 44.57
C ASN A 627 4.41 -3.15 45.51
N THR A 628 3.83 -2.00 45.25
CA THR A 628 2.85 -1.35 46.14
C THR A 628 1.49 -1.23 45.44
N PHE A 629 0.47 -1.73 46.08
CA PHE A 629 -0.93 -1.60 45.71
C PHE A 629 -1.62 -0.68 46.70
N THR A 630 -2.20 0.41 46.27
CA THR A 630 -2.90 1.38 47.12
C THR A 630 -4.28 1.67 46.52
N ASP A 631 -5.30 1.59 47.37
CA ASP A 631 -6.69 1.84 47.00
C ASP A 631 -7.17 0.98 45.80
N CYS A 632 -6.60 -0.24 45.63
CA CYS A 632 -6.93 -1.13 44.50
C CYS A 632 -8.10 -2.04 44.83
N GLU A 633 -8.92 -2.34 43.80
CA GLU A 633 -9.99 -3.32 43.83
C GLU A 633 -9.61 -4.59 43.08
N PHE A 634 -9.78 -5.75 43.71
CA PHE A 634 -9.53 -7.06 43.09
C PHE A 634 -10.86 -7.80 42.89
N LYS A 635 -11.22 -8.03 41.61
CA LYS A 635 -12.46 -8.72 41.21
C LYS A 635 -12.26 -10.21 40.95
N SER A 636 -11.04 -10.66 40.93
CA SER A 636 -10.67 -12.07 40.79
C SER A 636 -9.62 -12.44 41.84
N LYS A 637 -9.52 -13.73 42.18
CA LYS A 637 -8.41 -14.23 42.97
C LYS A 637 -7.10 -14.10 42.21
N ILE A 638 -6.03 -13.79 42.91
CA ILE A 638 -4.71 -13.56 42.31
C ILE A 638 -3.75 -14.66 42.71
N ASN A 639 -3.14 -15.30 41.72
CA ASN A 639 -2.03 -16.23 41.88
C ASN A 639 -0.71 -15.50 41.63
N PHE A 640 0.02 -15.17 42.67
CA PHE A 640 1.33 -14.53 42.57
C PHE A 640 2.43 -15.55 42.29
N SER A 641 3.30 -15.25 41.35
CA SER A 641 4.50 -16.04 41.04
C SER A 641 5.72 -15.13 40.86
N GLY A 642 6.92 -15.69 41.05
CA GLY A 642 8.16 -14.96 40.85
C GLY A 642 8.63 -14.99 39.38
N ALA A 643 9.05 -13.85 38.87
CA ALA A 643 9.62 -13.76 37.54
C ALA A 643 11.06 -14.30 37.50
N ASN A 644 11.43 -15.05 36.49
CA ASN A 644 12.73 -15.71 36.34
C ASN A 644 13.94 -14.77 36.45
N TYR A 645 13.77 -13.51 36.10
CA TYR A 645 14.82 -12.47 36.12
C TYR A 645 14.64 -11.43 37.23
N GLY A 646 13.74 -11.69 38.18
CA GLY A 646 13.40 -10.77 39.25
C GLY A 646 14.42 -10.70 40.37
N ASN A 647 14.17 -9.77 41.30
CA ASN A 647 14.87 -9.71 42.59
C ASN A 647 14.57 -10.95 43.42
N LYS A 648 15.54 -11.31 44.27
CA LYS A 648 15.36 -12.38 45.27
C LYS A 648 15.02 -11.84 46.66
N THR A 649 14.48 -10.65 46.78
CA THR A 649 13.97 -10.05 48.01
C THR A 649 12.77 -9.18 47.63
N ILE A 650 11.69 -9.85 47.28
CA ILE A 650 10.48 -9.19 46.79
C ILE A 650 9.64 -8.71 47.98
N LYS A 651 9.25 -7.45 47.94
CA LYS A 651 8.32 -6.85 48.91
C LYS A 651 7.01 -6.51 48.18
N ILE A 652 5.88 -6.95 48.72
CA ILE A 652 4.56 -6.61 48.25
C ILE A 652 3.81 -5.89 49.38
N GLU A 653 3.28 -4.72 49.08
CA GLU A 653 2.49 -3.93 50.03
C GLU A 653 1.08 -3.69 49.49
N PHE A 654 0.08 -3.96 50.30
CA PHE A 654 -1.33 -3.64 50.04
C PHE A 654 -1.79 -2.61 51.06
N ASN A 655 -2.20 -1.43 50.58
CA ASN A 655 -2.70 -0.34 51.39
C ASN A 655 -4.13 -0.01 50.97
N ASN A 656 -5.07 -0.13 51.92
CA ASN A 656 -6.49 0.19 51.69
C ASN A 656 -7.15 -0.53 50.49
N CYS A 657 -6.71 -1.76 50.21
CA CYS A 657 -7.22 -2.55 49.07
C CYS A 657 -8.49 -3.34 49.43
N VAL A 658 -9.30 -3.65 48.43
CA VAL A 658 -10.58 -4.34 48.56
C VAL A 658 -10.63 -5.55 47.61
N PHE A 659 -11.18 -6.65 48.07
CA PHE A 659 -11.63 -7.75 47.21
C PHE A 659 -13.13 -7.63 46.98
N ASN A 660 -13.58 -7.66 45.72
CA ASN A 660 -14.99 -7.53 45.35
C ASN A 660 -15.37 -8.57 44.30
N ASP A 661 -16.11 -9.59 44.70
CA ASP A 661 -16.57 -10.67 43.81
C ASP A 661 -17.85 -10.32 43.02
N GLY A 662 -18.26 -9.06 43.01
CA GLY A 662 -19.49 -8.57 42.39
C GLY A 662 -20.74 -8.67 43.28
N THR A 663 -20.62 -9.38 44.44
CA THR A 663 -21.69 -9.50 45.44
C THR A 663 -21.32 -8.82 46.75
N ASN A 664 -20.07 -8.94 47.18
CA ASN A 664 -19.59 -8.41 48.43
C ASN A 664 -18.19 -7.79 48.27
N ALA A 665 -18.04 -6.55 48.69
CA ALA A 665 -16.76 -5.91 48.82
C ALA A 665 -16.19 -6.10 50.24
N VAL A 666 -14.99 -6.67 50.32
CA VAL A 666 -14.32 -6.99 51.58
C VAL A 666 -12.96 -6.31 51.63
N SER A 667 -12.72 -5.51 52.69
CA SER A 667 -11.38 -4.91 52.89
C SER A 667 -10.34 -6.00 53.09
N ILE A 668 -9.22 -5.88 52.39
CA ILE A 668 -8.09 -6.80 52.55
C ILE A 668 -7.33 -6.43 53.83
N THR A 669 -7.18 -7.43 54.70
CA THR A 669 -6.44 -7.32 55.97
C THR A 669 -5.32 -8.38 56.03
N ALA A 670 -4.42 -8.25 56.97
CA ALA A 670 -3.36 -9.25 57.17
C ALA A 670 -3.91 -10.65 57.52
N GLU A 671 -5.11 -10.73 58.11
CA GLU A 671 -5.76 -12.00 58.50
C GLU A 671 -6.47 -12.69 57.32
N ASN A 672 -7.01 -11.92 56.33
CA ASN A 672 -7.82 -12.50 55.27
C ASN A 672 -7.15 -12.52 53.88
N VAL A 673 -6.00 -11.87 53.71
CA VAL A 673 -5.32 -11.72 52.40
C VAL A 673 -5.05 -13.07 51.70
N LEU A 674 -4.72 -14.11 52.48
CA LEU A 674 -4.48 -15.46 51.94
C LEU A 674 -5.75 -16.18 51.48
N SER A 675 -6.94 -15.65 51.77
CA SER A 675 -8.21 -16.17 51.22
C SER A 675 -8.43 -15.75 49.80
N TYR A 676 -7.80 -14.66 49.37
CA TYR A 676 -7.96 -14.06 48.03
C TYR A 676 -6.70 -14.17 47.17
N PHE A 677 -5.51 -14.23 47.81
CA PHE A 677 -4.23 -14.23 47.13
C PHE A 677 -3.41 -15.47 47.47
N ASN A 678 -2.87 -16.12 46.45
CA ASN A 678 -2.01 -17.27 46.56
C ASN A 678 -0.55 -16.87 46.29
N PHE A 679 0.31 -16.96 47.27
CA PHE A 679 1.74 -16.64 47.21
C PHE A 679 2.64 -17.87 47.12
N SER A 680 2.11 -19.09 47.08
CA SER A 680 2.90 -20.32 47.20
C SER A 680 3.99 -20.43 46.11
N ALA A 681 3.65 -20.09 44.84
CA ALA A 681 4.61 -20.12 43.75
C ALA A 681 5.67 -19.01 43.84
N LEU A 682 5.30 -17.84 44.39
CA LEU A 682 6.21 -16.74 44.63
C LEU A 682 7.21 -17.07 45.73
N ILE A 683 6.74 -17.64 46.85
CA ILE A 683 7.60 -18.06 47.98
C ILE A 683 8.56 -19.19 47.58
N ALA A 684 8.08 -20.13 46.76
CA ALA A 684 8.93 -21.19 46.23
C ALA A 684 10.05 -20.61 45.33
N HIS A 685 9.80 -19.51 44.62
CA HIS A 685 10.79 -18.83 43.80
C HIS A 685 11.71 -17.91 44.64
N ASP A 686 11.14 -17.12 45.56
CA ASP A 686 11.85 -16.22 46.47
C ASP A 686 11.38 -16.44 47.95
N PRO A 687 12.09 -17.26 48.70
CA PRO A 687 11.77 -17.52 50.13
C PRO A 687 11.85 -16.28 51.03
N ASN A 688 12.50 -15.19 50.57
CA ASN A 688 12.62 -13.95 51.34
C ASN A 688 11.51 -12.93 51.00
N THR A 689 10.48 -13.36 50.27
CA THR A 689 9.32 -12.52 49.98
C THR A 689 8.66 -12.01 51.25
N THR A 690 8.37 -10.72 51.29
CA THR A 690 7.66 -10.07 52.39
C THR A 690 6.35 -9.50 51.88
N VAL A 691 5.23 -9.86 52.49
CA VAL A 691 3.91 -9.29 52.23
C VAL A 691 3.48 -8.45 53.40
N ILE A 692 3.05 -7.23 53.15
CA ILE A 692 2.59 -6.25 54.13
C ILE A 692 1.20 -5.79 53.77
N VAL A 693 0.28 -5.78 54.68
CA VAL A 693 -1.08 -5.28 54.47
C VAL A 693 -1.36 -4.21 55.54
N ASN A 694 -1.64 -2.99 55.08
CA ASN A 694 -1.89 -1.83 55.96
C ASN A 694 -0.84 -1.68 57.06
N GLY A 695 0.44 -1.83 56.69
CA GLY A 695 1.58 -1.76 57.63
C GLY A 695 1.85 -3.02 58.47
N THR A 696 1.00 -4.05 58.39
CA THR A 696 1.14 -5.31 59.12
C THR A 696 1.76 -6.39 58.23
N THR A 697 2.87 -6.99 58.68
CA THR A 697 3.52 -8.11 57.97
C THR A 697 2.68 -9.38 58.08
N VAL A 698 2.44 -10.02 56.95
CA VAL A 698 1.68 -11.28 56.85
C VAL A 698 2.61 -12.47 57.05
N SER A 699 2.20 -13.44 57.89
CA SER A 699 2.89 -14.72 57.98
C SER A 699 2.53 -15.57 56.78
N LEU A 700 3.52 -15.89 55.94
CA LEU A 700 3.38 -16.71 54.74
C LEU A 700 3.71 -18.19 55.00
N SER A 701 3.74 -18.62 56.27
CA SER A 701 4.06 -20.00 56.72
C SER A 701 2.92 -20.99 56.48
#